data_56e00d15a902ae519a49b0e769017fd7
#
_entry.id   56e00d15a902ae519a49b0e769017fd7
#
_cell.length_a   1.000
_cell.length_b   1.000
_cell.length_c   1.000
_cell.angle_alpha   90.00
_cell.angle_beta   90.00
_cell.angle_gamma   90.00
#
_symmetry.space_group_name_H-M   'P 1'
#
loop_
_entity.id
_entity.type
_entity.pdbx_description
1 polymer ?
#
loop_
_entity_poly.entity_id
_entity_poly.type
_entity_poly.pdbx_seq_one_letter_code
_entity_poly.pdbx_strand_id
1 'polypeptide(L)'
;MKIKKSVLVPVLFSFFAIYAQEKKNSVVPNENLIAENIAEIPKELANQVKKYSEARAASLAEIHPTKNEIIINTRFGSTAQLHRITQPLGARTQITFFDEPVSGASYEPVKGEYLIYSKDVGGNEFGQLYKLDLKSLQSTLLTDGGRSQNGGATWRKDGKGFYYSSTKRNGGDRDIYYMDPLNPKSDKLILQVKGGGWGISDISDDGKKLLVSEYISANESHIWLLETESGKLSEVTDRKSKGIIQAGALFSDATDEIWFVSDKDNEFQRLATMNLGTKKVSYHTSKIPWNVENGNLSEDKKSFVFITNEAGLNKMYLMNTSDKSYTAVKNIPIGLIGGASFTKDNQSIFFTQSTAQSASDIYKLTIKTGVIQRWTESELGEMQQSDMALPKFIEWKSFDNLKISGFYYPAAAKFTGKRPVLINIHGGPEGQSMASFLGSSNYYTNEMGVAIIYPNVRGSSGFGKTFIAKDNGFLREDSVKDIGALLDWIAQQPELDKDRIMIMGGSYGGYMTLATAFHYADRIKCSVDIVGISNFNTFLKNTEEYRRDLRRVEYGDERIPEMAAFFEKMAPLNNIDKIKKPLFIIQGTNDPRVPVTEATQMRDKLKANGNVVWYLEAKDEGHGFRKKANVDFQRLAVIRFMQDYLIK
;
A
#
# COMPACT_ATOMS: atom_id res chain seq x y z
N MET A 1 -44.72 -5.10 69.63
CA MET A 1 -44.65 -5.82 68.36
C MET A 1 -43.59 -5.12 67.49
N LYS A 2 -42.35 -5.65 67.46
CA LYS A 2 -41.20 -5.03 66.77
C LYS A 2 -41.06 -5.71 65.41
N ILE A 3 -41.22 -4.95 64.34
CA ILE A 3 -41.05 -5.43 62.95
C ILE A 3 -39.55 -5.32 62.61
N LYS A 4 -38.96 -6.47 62.28
CA LYS A 4 -37.60 -6.57 61.76
C LYS A 4 -37.56 -6.02 60.34
N LYS A 5 -36.72 -5.00 60.10
CA LYS A 5 -36.36 -4.56 58.75
C LYS A 5 -35.18 -5.45 58.25
N SER A 6 -35.43 -6.20 57.22
CA SER A 6 -34.47 -7.12 56.63
C SER A 6 -33.44 -6.38 55.77
N VAL A 7 -32.22 -6.83 55.91
CA VAL A 7 -31.03 -6.45 55.16
C VAL A 7 -31.12 -7.01 53.74
N LEU A 8 -31.29 -6.15 52.75
CA LEU A 8 -31.31 -6.53 51.30
C LEU A 8 -30.52 -5.53 50.44
N VAL A 9 -29.39 -5.01 50.94
CA VAL A 9 -28.63 -3.98 50.17
C VAL A 9 -27.16 -4.36 49.83
N PRO A 10 -26.51 -5.43 50.32
CA PRO A 10 -25.10 -5.64 49.97
C PRO A 10 -24.84 -6.36 48.64
N VAL A 11 -25.82 -7.12 48.06
CA VAL A 11 -25.55 -7.96 46.89
C VAL A 11 -25.52 -7.18 45.58
N LEU A 12 -26.34 -6.15 45.44
CA LEU A 12 -26.33 -5.31 44.22
C LEU A 12 -25.06 -4.42 44.10
N PHE A 13 -24.55 -3.95 45.26
CA PHE A 13 -23.30 -3.15 45.27
C PHE A 13 -22.06 -3.96 44.93
N SER A 14 -21.99 -5.24 45.30
CA SER A 14 -20.87 -6.10 44.95
C SER A 14 -20.83 -6.45 43.45
N PHE A 15 -21.97 -6.66 42.79
CA PHE A 15 -22.03 -6.90 41.35
C PHE A 15 -21.65 -5.66 40.53
N PHE A 16 -22.07 -4.46 40.94
CA PHE A 16 -21.67 -3.22 40.30
C PHE A 16 -20.17 -2.91 40.52
N ALA A 17 -19.63 -3.21 41.68
CA ALA A 17 -18.21 -3.02 41.97
C ALA A 17 -17.32 -3.99 41.19
N ILE A 18 -17.72 -5.25 41.06
CA ILE A 18 -17.00 -6.25 40.24
C ILE A 18 -17.03 -5.86 38.75
N TYR A 19 -18.19 -5.47 38.23
CA TYR A 19 -18.32 -5.04 36.86
C TYR A 19 -17.55 -3.73 36.56
N ALA A 20 -17.52 -2.78 37.47
CA ALA A 20 -16.71 -1.57 37.38
C ALA A 20 -15.22 -1.84 37.53
N GLN A 21 -14.81 -2.84 38.31
CA GLN A 21 -13.42 -3.24 38.49
C GLN A 21 -12.92 -4.05 37.27
N GLU A 22 -13.75 -4.89 36.64
CA GLU A 22 -13.46 -5.57 35.37
C GLU A 22 -13.25 -4.55 34.24
N LYS A 23 -14.12 -3.54 34.10
CA LYS A 23 -13.92 -2.45 33.13
C LYS A 23 -12.67 -1.61 33.36
N LYS A 24 -12.15 -1.54 34.59
CA LYS A 24 -10.88 -0.87 34.89
C LYS A 24 -9.65 -1.63 34.37
N ASN A 25 -9.74 -2.94 34.17
CA ASN A 25 -8.64 -3.81 33.75
C ASN A 25 -8.68 -4.18 32.25
N SER A 26 -9.66 -3.69 31.48
CA SER A 26 -9.76 -3.94 30.05
C SER A 26 -9.48 -2.72 29.20
N VAL A 27 -9.09 -2.96 27.94
CA VAL A 27 -8.97 -1.94 26.90
C VAL A 27 -10.35 -1.66 26.35
N VAL A 28 -10.75 -0.39 26.38
CA VAL A 28 -12.04 0.06 25.84
C VAL A 28 -11.81 0.67 24.46
N PRO A 29 -12.61 0.32 23.43
CA PRO A 29 -12.55 0.99 22.14
C PRO A 29 -12.85 2.48 22.30
N ASN A 30 -12.19 3.34 21.51
CA ASN A 30 -12.49 4.76 21.50
C ASN A 30 -13.85 5.04 20.81
N GLU A 31 -14.34 6.26 20.86
CA GLU A 31 -15.65 6.69 20.36
C GLU A 31 -15.83 6.55 18.82
N ASN A 32 -14.72 6.48 18.09
CA ASN A 32 -14.72 6.27 16.64
C ASN A 32 -14.87 4.79 16.25
N LEU A 33 -14.74 3.87 17.20
CA LEU A 33 -14.80 2.44 16.93
C LEU A 33 -16.18 1.86 17.27
N ILE A 34 -16.75 1.13 16.33
CA ILE A 34 -17.88 0.22 16.53
C ILE A 34 -17.28 -1.17 16.67
N ALA A 35 -17.42 -1.78 17.85
CA ALA A 35 -16.90 -3.10 18.18
C ALA A 35 -18.05 -4.03 18.59
N GLU A 36 -18.29 -5.10 17.81
CA GLU A 36 -19.39 -6.04 18.07
C GLU A 36 -18.84 -7.45 18.29
N ASN A 37 -19.28 -8.09 19.37
CA ASN A 37 -18.89 -9.44 19.78
C ASN A 37 -17.37 -9.64 20.03
N ILE A 38 -16.58 -8.57 20.06
CA ILE A 38 -15.16 -8.65 20.38
C ILE A 38 -15.03 -8.99 21.87
N ALA A 39 -14.33 -10.08 22.18
CA ALA A 39 -14.06 -10.49 23.55
C ALA A 39 -13.26 -9.43 24.30
N GLU A 40 -13.42 -9.38 25.61
CA GLU A 40 -12.70 -8.46 26.48
C GLU A 40 -11.17 -8.58 26.25
N ILE A 41 -10.52 -7.44 26.10
CA ILE A 41 -9.08 -7.33 25.87
C ILE A 41 -8.41 -6.86 27.17
N PRO A 42 -7.67 -7.71 27.88
CA PRO A 42 -6.99 -7.31 29.13
C PRO A 42 -5.94 -6.22 28.88
N LYS A 43 -5.81 -5.25 29.79
CA LYS A 43 -4.73 -4.23 29.73
C LYS A 43 -3.34 -4.84 29.77
N GLU A 44 -3.19 -6.00 30.42
CA GLU A 44 -1.94 -6.73 30.43
C GLU A 44 -1.49 -7.14 29.01
N LEU A 45 -2.42 -7.60 28.16
CA LEU A 45 -2.15 -7.88 26.75
C LEU A 45 -1.67 -6.62 26.03
N ALA A 46 -2.32 -5.47 26.26
CA ALA A 46 -1.89 -4.21 25.68
C ALA A 46 -0.46 -3.83 26.09
N ASN A 47 -0.11 -4.05 27.37
CA ASN A 47 1.24 -3.80 27.89
C ASN A 47 2.28 -4.72 27.23
N GLN A 48 1.96 -6.01 27.03
CA GLN A 48 2.85 -6.97 26.35
C GLN A 48 3.07 -6.62 24.88
N VAL A 49 2.01 -6.16 24.20
CA VAL A 49 2.06 -5.80 22.77
C VAL A 49 2.76 -4.47 22.53
N LYS A 50 2.78 -3.57 23.53
CA LYS A 50 3.30 -2.21 23.41
C LYS A 50 4.72 -2.16 22.83
N LYS A 51 5.63 -3.02 23.28
CA LYS A 51 7.00 -3.07 22.77
C LYS A 51 7.10 -3.31 21.25
N TYR A 52 6.08 -3.95 20.65
CA TYR A 52 6.00 -4.24 19.22
C TYR A 52 5.27 -3.16 18.43
N SER A 53 4.60 -2.22 19.07
CA SER A 53 3.79 -1.18 18.43
C SER A 53 4.44 0.20 18.37
N GLU A 54 5.63 0.34 18.98
CA GLU A 54 6.34 1.62 19.05
C GLU A 54 7.43 1.79 17.98
N ALA A 55 7.62 0.80 17.11
CA ALA A 55 8.53 0.98 15.95
C ALA A 55 8.06 2.15 15.09
N ARG A 56 9.02 2.96 14.67
CA ARG A 56 8.82 4.11 13.79
C ARG A 56 9.59 3.89 12.51
N ALA A 57 9.00 4.25 11.38
CA ALA A 57 9.63 4.20 10.08
C ALA A 57 9.83 5.63 9.57
N ALA A 58 10.83 5.84 8.74
CA ALA A 58 11.00 7.06 7.98
C ALA A 58 10.99 6.76 6.49
N SER A 59 10.26 7.53 5.71
CA SER A 59 10.33 7.49 4.24
C SER A 59 10.70 8.86 3.69
N LEU A 60 11.54 8.86 2.66
CA LEU A 60 11.91 10.10 1.95
C LEU A 60 10.66 10.68 1.29
N ALA A 61 10.36 11.92 1.61
CA ALA A 61 9.27 12.64 0.96
C ALA A 61 9.82 13.60 -0.10
N GLU A 62 10.91 14.36 0.20
CA GLU A 62 11.48 15.28 -0.77
C GLU A 62 12.92 15.70 -0.36
N ILE A 63 13.71 16.14 -1.34
CA ILE A 63 15.07 16.69 -1.16
C ILE A 63 15.02 18.19 -1.41
N HIS A 64 15.62 18.98 -0.50
CA HIS A 64 15.64 20.43 -0.67
C HIS A 64 16.47 20.82 -1.91
N PRO A 65 15.98 21.73 -2.78
CA PRO A 65 16.64 22.03 -4.06
C PRO A 65 18.02 22.70 -3.93
N THR A 66 18.31 23.38 -2.81
CA THR A 66 19.55 24.17 -2.66
C THR A 66 20.31 23.93 -1.36
N LYS A 67 19.73 23.18 -0.40
CA LYS A 67 20.35 22.89 0.90
C LYS A 67 20.57 21.40 1.09
N ASN A 68 21.51 21.04 1.96
CA ASN A 68 21.68 19.66 2.41
C ASN A 68 20.61 19.33 3.47
N GLU A 69 19.37 19.22 3.04
CA GLU A 69 18.17 19.07 3.85
C GLU A 69 17.18 18.14 3.12
N ILE A 70 16.47 17.33 3.87
CA ILE A 70 15.39 16.47 3.36
C ILE A 70 14.12 16.62 4.17
N ILE A 71 12.99 16.35 3.53
CA ILE A 71 11.72 16.10 4.19
C ILE A 71 11.47 14.59 4.22
N ILE A 72 11.08 14.10 5.37
CA ILE A 72 10.66 12.72 5.58
C ILE A 72 9.22 12.67 6.06
N ASN A 73 8.56 11.54 5.77
CA ASN A 73 7.30 11.19 6.39
C ASN A 73 7.58 10.19 7.52
N THR A 74 7.14 10.50 8.73
CA THR A 74 7.28 9.62 9.91
C THR A 74 6.20 9.93 10.95
N ARG A 75 5.97 9.02 11.90
CA ARG A 75 4.93 9.16 12.93
C ARG A 75 5.54 9.26 14.32
N PHE A 76 5.34 10.38 15.01
CA PHE A 76 5.60 10.53 16.45
C PHE A 76 4.31 10.59 17.28
N GLY A 77 3.25 11.15 16.72
CA GLY A 77 1.92 11.25 17.33
C GLY A 77 0.94 10.19 16.85
N SER A 78 -0.31 10.62 16.64
CA SER A 78 -1.41 9.77 16.17
C SER A 78 -1.25 9.32 14.72
N THR A 79 -0.76 10.21 13.84
CA THR A 79 -0.65 9.99 12.40
C THR A 79 0.73 10.36 11.86
N ALA A 80 1.03 9.90 10.66
CA ALA A 80 2.25 10.27 9.96
C ALA A 80 2.21 11.74 9.51
N GLN A 81 3.29 12.48 9.79
CA GLN A 81 3.45 13.90 9.49
C GLN A 81 4.79 14.15 8.78
N LEU A 82 4.94 15.33 8.17
CA LEU A 82 6.20 15.75 7.55
C LEU A 82 7.17 16.24 8.62
N HIS A 83 8.43 15.81 8.50
CA HIS A 83 9.52 16.23 9.35
C HIS A 83 10.73 16.64 8.51
N ARG A 84 11.42 17.67 8.95
CA ARG A 84 12.65 18.19 8.32
C ARG A 84 13.88 17.63 9.01
N ILE A 85 14.89 17.25 8.21
CA ILE A 85 16.21 16.82 8.67
C ILE A 85 17.27 17.58 7.90
N THR A 86 18.22 18.20 8.62
CA THR A 86 19.23 19.10 8.05
C THR A 86 20.64 18.51 8.03
N GLN A 87 20.84 17.34 8.66
CA GLN A 87 22.13 16.65 8.69
C GLN A 87 21.93 15.14 8.95
N PRO A 88 22.91 14.31 8.59
CA PRO A 88 22.87 12.88 8.90
C PRO A 88 22.63 12.63 10.39
N LEU A 89 21.69 11.72 10.71
CA LEU A 89 21.28 11.35 12.07
C LEU A 89 20.82 12.56 12.93
N GLY A 90 20.45 13.66 12.28
CA GLY A 90 19.97 14.87 12.94
C GLY A 90 18.54 14.74 13.49
N ALA A 91 18.13 15.74 14.26
CA ALA A 91 16.80 15.81 14.82
C ALA A 91 15.71 15.82 13.71
N ARG A 92 14.65 15.07 13.93
CA ARG A 92 13.46 15.05 13.07
C ARG A 92 12.52 16.17 13.53
N THR A 93 12.64 17.36 12.93
CA THR A 93 11.81 18.52 13.27
C THR A 93 10.47 18.44 12.56
N GLN A 94 9.39 18.22 13.31
CA GLN A 94 8.03 18.16 12.76
C GLN A 94 7.62 19.52 12.18
N ILE A 95 7.02 19.53 10.99
CA ILE A 95 6.62 20.75 10.27
C ILE A 95 5.14 20.75 9.86
N THR A 96 4.40 19.64 10.06
CA THR A 96 2.94 19.55 9.91
C THR A 96 2.32 18.95 11.15
N PHE A 97 1.11 19.41 11.55
CA PHE A 97 0.48 19.08 12.84
C PHE A 97 -1.01 18.85 12.66
N PHE A 98 -1.40 17.75 12.00
CA PHE A 98 -2.79 17.42 11.71
C PHE A 98 -3.18 16.10 12.37
N ASP A 99 -4.47 15.97 12.66
CA ASP A 99 -5.04 14.68 13.11
C ASP A 99 -5.05 13.66 11.98
N GLU A 100 -5.14 14.12 10.73
CA GLU A 100 -5.08 13.29 9.53
C GLU A 100 -3.63 13.06 9.09
N PRO A 101 -3.31 11.89 8.50
CA PRO A 101 -1.99 11.66 7.94
C PRO A 101 -1.72 12.59 6.76
N VAL A 102 -0.50 13.07 6.67
CA VAL A 102 -0.01 13.87 5.54
C VAL A 102 0.78 12.98 4.61
N SER A 103 0.60 13.12 3.31
CA SER A 103 1.33 12.37 2.29
C SER A 103 1.91 13.29 1.21
N GLY A 104 3.00 12.82 0.62
CA GLY A 104 3.73 13.57 -0.39
C GLY A 104 4.33 14.85 0.16
N ALA A 105 5.38 15.31 -0.48
CA ALA A 105 5.91 16.66 -0.33
C ALA A 105 6.61 17.00 -1.64
N SER A 106 6.49 18.24 -2.08
CA SER A 106 7.20 18.71 -3.27
C SER A 106 7.60 20.16 -3.06
N TYR A 107 8.89 20.43 -2.95
CA TYR A 107 9.41 21.78 -2.80
C TYR A 107 9.15 22.63 -4.04
N GLU A 108 8.97 23.92 -3.83
CA GLU A 108 9.19 24.91 -4.88
C GLU A 108 10.64 24.73 -5.39
N PRO A 109 10.85 24.49 -6.72
CA PRO A 109 12.10 23.90 -7.21
C PRO A 109 13.28 24.87 -7.29
N VAL A 110 13.08 26.19 -7.10
CA VAL A 110 14.14 27.21 -7.26
C VAL A 110 14.79 27.54 -5.92
N LYS A 111 14.00 27.91 -4.92
CA LYS A 111 14.50 28.35 -3.60
C LYS A 111 14.16 27.39 -2.47
N GLY A 112 13.09 26.60 -2.61
CA GLY A 112 12.62 25.73 -1.55
C GLY A 112 12.05 26.48 -0.33
N GLU A 113 11.41 27.64 -0.54
CA GLU A 113 10.85 28.45 0.55
C GLU A 113 9.51 27.91 1.06
N TYR A 114 8.82 27.14 0.25
CA TYR A 114 7.57 26.43 0.60
C TYR A 114 7.49 25.09 -0.12
N LEU A 115 6.56 24.25 0.31
CA LEU A 115 6.28 22.98 -0.33
C LEU A 115 4.78 22.76 -0.52
N ILE A 116 4.44 21.89 -1.47
CA ILE A 116 3.09 21.37 -1.67
C ILE A 116 3.02 19.99 -1.05
N TYR A 117 1.95 19.70 -0.31
CA TYR A 117 1.67 18.38 0.25
C TYR A 117 0.19 18.01 0.07
N SER A 118 -0.14 16.75 0.27
CA SER A 118 -1.50 16.23 0.18
C SER A 118 -2.00 15.71 1.53
N LYS A 119 -3.30 15.93 1.77
CA LYS A 119 -4.02 15.42 2.95
C LYS A 119 -5.47 15.14 2.58
N ASP A 120 -6.01 14.01 3.04
CA ASP A 120 -7.42 13.67 2.99
C ASP A 120 -8.11 13.90 4.35
N VAL A 121 -9.38 13.52 4.48
CA VAL A 121 -10.16 13.60 5.71
C VAL A 121 -10.77 12.22 6.01
N GLY A 122 -10.51 11.70 7.23
CA GLY A 122 -11.09 10.44 7.69
C GLY A 122 -10.73 9.24 6.81
N GLY A 123 -9.60 9.27 6.08
CA GLY A 123 -9.18 8.21 5.20
C GLY A 123 -9.99 8.05 3.90
N ASN A 124 -10.76 9.05 3.51
CA ASN A 124 -11.64 9.02 2.34
C ASN A 124 -10.90 9.06 0.98
N GLU A 125 -9.59 9.23 0.98
CA GLU A 125 -8.70 9.30 -0.19
C GLU A 125 -9.00 10.43 -1.18
N PHE A 126 -9.85 11.40 -0.84
CA PHE A 126 -10.02 12.62 -1.62
C PHE A 126 -8.96 13.64 -1.20
N GLY A 127 -7.70 13.32 -1.53
CA GLY A 127 -6.53 14.13 -1.19
C GLY A 127 -6.62 15.53 -1.78
N GLN A 128 -6.52 16.54 -0.91
CA GLN A 128 -6.46 17.95 -1.29
C GLN A 128 -5.02 18.44 -1.22
N LEU A 129 -4.63 19.33 -2.14
CA LEU A 129 -3.30 19.93 -2.16
C LEU A 129 -3.27 21.18 -1.30
N TYR A 130 -2.19 21.29 -0.52
CA TYR A 130 -1.93 22.42 0.37
C TYR A 130 -0.53 22.96 0.12
N LYS A 131 -0.37 24.28 0.23
CA LYS A 131 0.94 24.95 0.33
C LYS A 131 1.32 25.10 1.80
N LEU A 132 2.51 24.68 2.18
CA LEU A 132 3.13 24.92 3.48
C LEU A 132 4.24 25.95 3.34
N ASP A 133 4.07 27.12 3.97
CA ASP A 133 5.15 28.10 4.14
C ASP A 133 6.13 27.61 5.21
N LEU A 134 7.40 27.44 4.86
CA LEU A 134 8.39 26.81 5.77
C LEU A 134 8.94 27.76 6.84
N LYS A 135 8.66 29.06 6.74
CA LYS A 135 9.05 30.01 7.77
C LYS A 135 8.00 30.15 8.86
N SER A 136 6.73 30.26 8.47
CA SER A 136 5.60 30.43 9.39
C SER A 136 4.94 29.10 9.78
N LEU A 137 5.17 28.00 9.05
CA LEU A 137 4.48 26.71 9.11
C LEU A 137 2.97 26.81 8.88
N GLN A 138 2.52 27.87 8.21
CA GLN A 138 1.12 28.04 7.84
C GLN A 138 0.80 27.27 6.57
N SER A 139 -0.34 26.58 6.59
CA SER A 139 -0.88 25.82 5.46
C SER A 139 -2.00 26.56 4.78
N THR A 140 -2.00 26.59 3.45
CA THR A 140 -3.04 27.17 2.60
C THR A 140 -3.60 26.09 1.69
N LEU A 141 -4.91 25.87 1.71
CA LEU A 141 -5.59 24.97 0.77
C LEU A 141 -5.50 25.56 -0.65
N LEU A 142 -5.09 24.74 -1.61
CA LEU A 142 -4.93 25.12 -3.02
C LEU A 142 -6.06 24.61 -3.91
N THR A 143 -6.57 23.41 -3.64
CA THR A 143 -7.61 22.78 -4.44
C THR A 143 -9.00 23.04 -3.88
N ASP A 144 -10.04 22.47 -4.48
CA ASP A 144 -11.46 22.77 -4.22
C ASP A 144 -11.96 22.43 -2.80
N GLY A 145 -11.23 21.61 -2.04
CA GLY A 145 -11.61 21.20 -0.68
C GLY A 145 -12.79 20.20 -0.63
N GLY A 146 -13.25 19.72 -1.80
CA GLY A 146 -14.40 18.84 -1.95
C GLY A 146 -14.05 17.36 -2.09
N ARG A 147 -15.00 16.61 -2.69
CA ARG A 147 -14.83 15.18 -3.01
C ARG A 147 -14.13 15.00 -4.35
N SER A 148 -12.98 15.63 -4.52
CA SER A 148 -12.11 15.45 -5.68
C SER A 148 -10.80 14.77 -5.30
N GLN A 149 -10.33 13.85 -6.12
CA GLN A 149 -8.96 13.33 -6.02
C GLN A 149 -8.01 14.27 -6.76
N ASN A 150 -6.93 14.67 -6.10
CA ASN A 150 -5.92 15.52 -6.70
C ASN A 150 -4.57 14.79 -6.68
N GLY A 151 -3.90 14.71 -7.84
CA GLY A 151 -2.55 14.17 -7.98
C GLY A 151 -1.49 15.13 -7.47
N GLY A 152 -0.26 14.62 -7.32
CA GLY A 152 0.88 15.42 -6.87
C GLY A 152 1.25 16.56 -7.82
N ALA A 153 1.99 17.54 -7.32
CA ALA A 153 2.48 18.67 -8.08
C ALA A 153 3.64 18.27 -9.01
N THR A 154 3.49 18.51 -10.31
CA THR A 154 4.59 18.45 -11.29
C THR A 154 5.00 19.88 -11.63
N TRP A 155 6.12 20.30 -11.08
CA TRP A 155 6.57 21.69 -11.16
C TRP A 155 7.13 22.08 -12.52
N ARG A 156 6.84 23.31 -12.94
CA ARG A 156 7.67 23.99 -13.92
C ARG A 156 9.04 24.25 -13.30
N LYS A 157 10.12 24.08 -14.07
CA LYS A 157 11.50 24.30 -13.58
C LYS A 157 11.77 25.74 -13.13
N ASP A 158 11.00 26.72 -13.63
CA ASP A 158 11.10 28.13 -13.24
C ASP A 158 10.37 28.47 -11.92
N GLY A 159 9.71 27.47 -11.29
CA GLY A 159 9.00 27.63 -10.01
C GLY A 159 7.70 28.45 -10.06
N LYS A 160 7.28 28.93 -11.24
CA LYS A 160 6.09 29.79 -11.37
C LYS A 160 4.75 29.09 -11.18
N GLY A 161 4.76 27.76 -11.16
CA GLY A 161 3.56 26.98 -10.96
C GLY A 161 3.78 25.51 -11.25
N PHE A 162 2.76 24.74 -11.06
CA PHE A 162 2.78 23.30 -11.24
C PHE A 162 1.53 22.79 -11.98
N TYR A 163 1.70 21.64 -12.62
CA TYR A 163 0.59 20.88 -13.18
C TYR A 163 0.18 19.78 -12.19
N TYR A 164 -1.10 19.45 -12.16
CA TYR A 164 -1.66 18.38 -11.35
C TYR A 164 -2.87 17.75 -12.03
N SER A 165 -3.19 16.52 -11.68
CA SER A 165 -4.41 15.86 -12.17
C SER A 165 -5.52 15.97 -11.13
N SER A 166 -6.80 16.10 -11.57
CA SER A 166 -7.92 16.21 -10.64
C SER A 166 -9.21 15.64 -11.21
N THR A 167 -10.02 15.03 -10.35
CA THR A 167 -11.38 14.59 -10.68
C THR A 167 -12.46 15.64 -10.38
N LYS A 168 -12.09 16.88 -10.05
CA LYS A 168 -13.02 17.92 -9.58
C LYS A 168 -14.13 18.29 -10.55
N ARG A 169 -13.98 17.99 -11.85
CA ARG A 169 -15.00 18.29 -12.86
C ARG A 169 -16.26 17.44 -12.68
N ASN A 170 -16.14 16.15 -12.43
CA ASN A 170 -17.28 15.22 -12.37
C ASN A 170 -17.11 14.01 -11.45
N GLY A 171 -16.03 13.95 -10.67
CA GLY A 171 -15.76 12.85 -9.73
C GLY A 171 -15.15 11.60 -10.35
N GLY A 172 -15.25 11.40 -11.68
CA GLY A 172 -14.79 10.20 -12.40
C GLY A 172 -13.57 10.42 -13.28
N ASP A 173 -13.61 11.47 -14.10
CA ASP A 173 -12.57 11.78 -15.08
C ASP A 173 -11.43 12.58 -14.45
N ARG A 174 -10.19 12.17 -14.70
CA ARG A 174 -9.00 12.78 -14.10
C ARG A 174 -8.32 13.72 -15.08
N ASP A 175 -8.79 14.96 -15.14
CA ASP A 175 -8.30 16.01 -16.01
C ASP A 175 -6.95 16.59 -15.53
N ILE A 176 -6.24 17.30 -16.42
CA ILE A 176 -4.97 17.97 -16.12
C ILE A 176 -5.21 19.47 -15.94
N TYR A 177 -4.72 20.02 -14.85
CA TYR A 177 -4.81 21.43 -14.47
C TYR A 177 -3.44 22.05 -14.27
N TYR A 178 -3.37 23.38 -14.32
CA TYR A 178 -2.22 24.19 -13.98
C TYR A 178 -2.59 25.22 -12.90
N MET A 179 -1.69 25.46 -11.95
CA MET A 179 -1.89 26.44 -10.88
C MET A 179 -0.58 27.13 -10.48
N ASP A 180 -0.64 28.45 -10.22
CA ASP A 180 0.36 29.18 -9.44
C ASP A 180 0.00 29.08 -7.95
N PRO A 181 0.79 28.44 -7.10
CA PRO A 181 0.46 28.27 -5.68
C PRO A 181 0.50 29.57 -4.87
N LEU A 182 1.04 30.67 -5.42
CA LEU A 182 0.98 31.99 -4.83
C LEU A 182 -0.32 32.72 -5.21
N ASN A 183 -0.99 32.27 -6.26
CA ASN A 183 -2.29 32.75 -6.70
C ASN A 183 -3.22 31.58 -7.05
N PRO A 184 -3.84 30.90 -6.07
CA PRO A 184 -4.71 29.75 -6.33
C PRO A 184 -5.88 30.02 -7.29
N LYS A 185 -6.26 31.29 -7.49
CA LYS A 185 -7.29 31.67 -8.49
C LYS A 185 -6.81 31.52 -9.94
N SER A 186 -5.53 31.29 -10.16
CA SER A 186 -4.95 30.97 -11.49
C SER A 186 -5.24 29.56 -11.96
N ASP A 187 -5.91 28.75 -11.13
CA ASP A 187 -6.26 27.36 -11.43
C ASP A 187 -7.00 27.23 -12.76
N LYS A 188 -6.39 26.51 -13.71
CA LYS A 188 -6.84 26.45 -15.10
C LYS A 188 -6.82 25.01 -15.61
N LEU A 189 -7.94 24.60 -16.24
CA LEU A 189 -8.01 23.35 -17.00
C LEU A 189 -7.10 23.43 -18.23
N ILE A 190 -6.20 22.48 -18.39
CA ILE A 190 -5.28 22.36 -19.55
C ILE A 190 -5.74 21.25 -20.50
N LEU A 191 -6.15 20.11 -19.94
CA LEU A 191 -6.62 18.97 -20.73
C LEU A 191 -7.82 18.32 -20.06
N GLN A 192 -8.91 18.18 -20.81
CA GLN A 192 -10.04 17.37 -20.44
C GLN A 192 -9.90 15.98 -21.04
N VAL A 193 -10.09 14.94 -20.20
CA VAL A 193 -9.98 13.53 -20.57
C VAL A 193 -11.23 12.75 -20.18
N LYS A 194 -11.26 11.46 -20.56
CA LYS A 194 -12.26 10.50 -20.09
C LYS A 194 -11.57 9.38 -19.30
N GLY A 195 -12.12 9.08 -18.13
CA GLY A 195 -11.64 8.02 -17.22
C GLY A 195 -10.65 8.51 -16.17
N GLY A 196 -10.48 7.70 -15.12
CA GLY A 196 -9.69 8.03 -13.93
C GLY A 196 -8.20 7.66 -14.01
N GLY A 197 -7.74 7.04 -15.09
CA GLY A 197 -6.37 6.50 -15.21
C GLY A 197 -5.32 7.48 -15.71
N TRP A 198 -5.63 8.77 -15.84
CA TRP A 198 -4.71 9.77 -16.37
C TRP A 198 -3.83 10.41 -15.29
N GLY A 199 -2.54 10.65 -15.66
CA GLY A 199 -1.57 11.27 -14.77
C GLY A 199 -0.44 11.94 -15.55
N ILE A 200 0.34 12.77 -14.86
CA ILE A 200 1.49 13.45 -15.43
C ILE A 200 2.74 12.65 -15.05
N SER A 201 3.58 12.34 -16.03
CA SER A 201 4.85 11.65 -15.82
C SER A 201 6.03 12.61 -15.71
N ASP A 202 6.11 13.62 -16.61
CA ASP A 202 7.22 14.57 -16.63
C ASP A 202 6.85 15.85 -17.38
N ILE A 203 7.69 16.89 -17.23
CA ILE A 203 7.59 18.17 -17.92
C ILE A 203 8.88 18.48 -18.66
N SER A 204 8.79 19.01 -19.88
CA SER A 204 9.96 19.49 -20.63
C SER A 204 10.62 20.70 -19.94
N ASP A 205 11.93 20.87 -20.13
CA ASP A 205 12.71 21.92 -19.48
C ASP A 205 12.20 23.33 -19.76
N ASP A 206 11.64 23.56 -20.95
CA ASP A 206 11.01 24.83 -21.33
C ASP A 206 9.57 24.98 -20.83
N GLY A 207 9.02 23.95 -20.17
CA GLY A 207 7.67 23.92 -19.63
C GLY A 207 6.55 23.87 -20.66
N LYS A 208 6.86 23.63 -21.94
CA LYS A 208 5.87 23.69 -23.04
C LYS A 208 5.23 22.34 -23.34
N LYS A 209 5.78 21.24 -22.83
CA LYS A 209 5.30 19.89 -23.08
C LYS A 209 5.21 19.09 -21.80
N LEU A 210 4.18 18.27 -21.66
CA LEU A 210 4.04 17.26 -20.62
C LEU A 210 4.05 15.86 -21.25
N LEU A 211 4.71 14.92 -20.60
CA LEU A 211 4.48 13.51 -20.79
C LEU A 211 3.33 13.09 -19.88
N VAL A 212 2.29 12.56 -20.45
CA VAL A 212 1.06 12.17 -19.77
C VAL A 212 0.89 10.65 -19.90
N SER A 213 0.58 9.99 -18.81
CA SER A 213 0.28 8.56 -18.78
C SER A 213 -1.22 8.31 -18.79
N GLU A 214 -1.65 7.29 -19.53
CA GLU A 214 -2.99 6.71 -19.46
C GLU A 214 -2.85 5.28 -18.96
N TYR A 215 -3.20 5.05 -17.69
CA TYR A 215 -3.24 3.73 -17.08
C TYR A 215 -4.60 3.07 -17.36
N ILE A 216 -4.59 1.87 -17.90
CA ILE A 216 -5.78 1.05 -18.20
C ILE A 216 -5.90 -0.09 -17.19
N SER A 217 -4.79 -0.83 -16.96
CA SER A 217 -4.70 -1.95 -16.03
C SER A 217 -3.25 -2.20 -15.63
N ALA A 218 -3.03 -3.16 -14.74
CA ALA A 218 -1.68 -3.61 -14.38
C ALA A 218 -0.87 -4.16 -15.55
N ASN A 219 -1.52 -4.50 -16.66
CA ASN A 219 -0.90 -5.03 -17.88
C ASN A 219 -0.99 -4.08 -19.09
N GLU A 220 -1.57 -2.88 -18.94
CA GLU A 220 -1.73 -1.96 -20.06
C GLU A 220 -1.65 -0.51 -19.63
N SER A 221 -0.74 0.25 -20.24
CA SER A 221 -0.66 1.70 -20.10
C SER A 221 -0.04 2.33 -21.34
N HIS A 222 -0.34 3.61 -21.57
CA HIS A 222 0.09 4.37 -22.76
C HIS A 222 0.69 5.71 -22.36
N ILE A 223 1.59 6.21 -23.22
CA ILE A 223 2.25 7.50 -23.07
C ILE A 223 1.74 8.46 -24.14
N TRP A 224 1.42 9.68 -23.71
CA TRP A 224 0.94 10.78 -24.52
C TRP A 224 1.83 12.00 -24.36
N LEU A 225 1.86 12.87 -25.38
CA LEU A 225 2.51 14.17 -25.34
C LEU A 225 1.45 15.26 -25.38
N LEU A 226 1.45 16.12 -24.36
CA LEU A 226 0.53 17.26 -24.25
C LEU A 226 1.32 18.56 -24.45
N GLU A 227 0.91 19.39 -25.39
CA GLU A 227 1.38 20.75 -25.54
C GLU A 227 0.63 21.67 -24.56
N THR A 228 1.35 22.32 -23.64
CA THR A 228 0.75 23.05 -22.51
C THR A 228 0.00 24.33 -22.90
N GLU A 229 0.39 24.96 -24.00
CA GLU A 229 -0.22 26.22 -24.49
C GLU A 229 -1.48 25.94 -25.32
N SER A 230 -1.42 24.98 -26.22
CA SER A 230 -2.52 24.65 -27.15
C SER A 230 -3.52 23.63 -26.57
N GLY A 231 -3.11 22.86 -25.55
CA GLY A 231 -3.87 21.73 -25.05
C GLY A 231 -3.90 20.54 -26.00
N LYS A 232 -3.10 20.54 -27.06
CA LYS A 232 -3.05 19.47 -28.05
C LYS A 232 -2.41 18.22 -27.45
N LEU A 233 -3.16 17.12 -27.46
CA LEU A 233 -2.73 15.79 -27.04
C LEU A 233 -2.35 14.94 -28.26
N SER A 234 -1.20 14.29 -28.22
CA SER A 234 -0.68 13.44 -29.30
C SER A 234 -0.19 12.10 -28.74
N GLU A 235 -0.45 11.00 -29.47
CA GLU A 235 0.05 9.68 -29.09
C GLU A 235 1.58 9.62 -29.17
N VAL A 236 2.21 9.17 -28.09
CA VAL A 236 3.62 8.76 -28.10
C VAL A 236 3.72 7.28 -28.37
N THR A 237 2.92 6.49 -27.69
CA THR A 237 2.82 5.03 -27.87
C THR A 237 1.49 4.66 -28.50
N ASP A 238 1.48 3.60 -29.30
CA ASP A 238 0.28 3.19 -30.05
C ASP A 238 -0.83 2.70 -29.08
N ARG A 239 -1.92 3.46 -29.02
CA ARG A 239 -3.10 3.19 -28.17
C ARG A 239 -3.84 1.90 -28.56
N LYS A 240 -3.59 1.35 -29.74
CA LYS A 240 -4.17 0.09 -30.20
C LYS A 240 -3.43 -1.13 -29.66
N SER A 241 -2.19 -0.96 -29.21
CA SER A 241 -1.40 -2.04 -28.59
C SER A 241 -1.99 -2.39 -27.21
N LYS A 242 -2.48 -3.63 -27.08
CA LYS A 242 -3.11 -4.12 -25.86
C LYS A 242 -2.17 -5.00 -25.05
N GLY A 243 -2.38 -5.03 -23.71
CA GLY A 243 -1.61 -5.88 -22.82
C GLY A 243 -0.12 -5.53 -22.77
N ILE A 244 0.23 -4.26 -22.94
CA ILE A 244 1.60 -3.75 -22.91
C ILE A 244 1.68 -2.58 -21.93
N ILE A 245 2.58 -2.67 -20.97
CA ILE A 245 2.95 -1.56 -20.10
C ILE A 245 3.94 -0.66 -20.83
N GLN A 246 3.64 0.64 -20.83
CA GLN A 246 4.51 1.73 -21.30
C GLN A 246 4.33 2.89 -20.32
N ALA A 247 5.27 3.04 -19.37
CA ALA A 247 5.09 3.90 -18.21
C ALA A 247 6.39 4.59 -17.78
N GLY A 248 6.29 5.49 -16.78
CA GLY A 248 7.44 6.15 -16.17
C GLY A 248 8.24 7.00 -17.15
N ALA A 249 7.55 7.69 -18.09
CA ALA A 249 8.18 8.46 -19.14
C ALA A 249 8.86 9.72 -18.61
N LEU A 250 10.12 9.96 -19.02
CA LEU A 250 10.92 11.12 -18.67
C LEU A 250 11.56 11.72 -19.93
N PHE A 251 11.62 13.07 -20.02
CA PHE A 251 12.33 13.72 -21.11
C PHE A 251 13.84 13.52 -20.98
N SER A 252 14.49 13.11 -22.07
CA SER A 252 15.94 13.06 -22.20
C SER A 252 16.55 14.49 -22.32
N ASP A 253 17.87 14.59 -22.37
CA ASP A 253 18.59 15.82 -22.76
C ASP A 253 18.42 16.11 -24.25
N ALA A 254 18.28 15.08 -25.09
CA ALA A 254 17.87 15.23 -26.46
C ALA A 254 16.39 15.65 -26.54
N THR A 255 16.10 16.73 -27.24
CA THR A 255 14.76 17.36 -27.29
C THR A 255 13.66 16.47 -27.89
N ASP A 256 14.05 15.40 -28.57
CA ASP A 256 13.17 14.47 -29.28
C ASP A 256 13.24 13.02 -28.76
N GLU A 257 13.89 12.79 -27.60
CA GLU A 257 13.99 11.45 -26.97
C GLU A 257 13.37 11.45 -25.58
N ILE A 258 12.75 10.32 -25.24
CA ILE A 258 12.23 10.02 -23.88
C ILE A 258 12.78 8.72 -23.35
N TRP A 259 12.91 8.61 -22.03
CA TRP A 259 13.11 7.38 -21.28
C TRP A 259 11.75 6.85 -20.83
N PHE A 260 11.58 5.53 -20.76
CA PHE A 260 10.37 4.89 -20.23
C PHE A 260 10.63 3.42 -19.93
N VAL A 261 9.69 2.74 -19.26
CA VAL A 261 9.72 1.29 -19.09
C VAL A 261 8.66 0.63 -19.96
N SER A 262 8.98 -0.56 -20.49
CA SER A 262 8.02 -1.35 -21.26
C SER A 262 8.31 -2.84 -21.22
N ASP A 263 7.24 -3.65 -21.21
CA ASP A 263 7.24 -5.09 -21.38
C ASP A 263 6.86 -5.55 -22.80
N LYS A 264 6.91 -4.65 -23.77
CA LYS A 264 6.67 -5.00 -25.17
C LYS A 264 7.63 -6.11 -25.61
N ASP A 265 7.09 -7.20 -26.15
CA ASP A 265 7.85 -8.39 -26.61
C ASP A 265 8.72 -9.04 -25.51
N ASN A 266 8.30 -8.89 -24.23
CA ASN A 266 8.99 -9.47 -23.07
C ASN A 266 8.01 -9.75 -21.92
N GLU A 267 8.40 -10.61 -20.98
CA GLU A 267 7.66 -10.84 -19.75
C GLU A 267 7.84 -9.71 -18.74
N PHE A 268 9.02 -9.07 -18.72
CA PHE A 268 9.39 -8.09 -17.72
C PHE A 268 9.54 -6.69 -18.33
N GLN A 269 9.22 -5.67 -17.52
CA GLN A 269 9.38 -4.27 -17.88
C GLN A 269 10.87 -3.91 -17.95
N ARG A 270 11.31 -3.45 -19.12
CA ARG A 270 12.69 -3.04 -19.40
C ARG A 270 12.77 -1.54 -19.57
N LEU A 271 13.85 -0.94 -19.07
CA LEU A 271 14.18 0.46 -19.34
C LEU A 271 14.52 0.61 -20.84
N ALA A 272 13.91 1.60 -21.45
CA ALA A 272 14.05 1.89 -22.87
C ALA A 272 14.12 3.39 -23.14
N THR A 273 14.62 3.75 -24.31
CA THR A 273 14.48 5.09 -24.91
C THR A 273 13.67 5.02 -26.18
N MET A 274 12.95 6.10 -26.50
CA MET A 274 12.20 6.27 -27.74
C MET A 274 12.47 7.66 -28.33
N ASN A 275 12.84 7.71 -29.61
CA ASN A 275 12.83 8.95 -30.36
C ASN A 275 11.40 9.34 -30.73
N LEU A 276 10.96 10.53 -30.35
CA LEU A 276 9.57 10.97 -30.51
C LEU A 276 9.17 11.19 -31.98
N GLY A 277 10.13 11.57 -32.83
CA GLY A 277 9.88 11.79 -34.27
C GLY A 277 9.78 10.49 -35.05
N THR A 278 10.78 9.61 -34.92
CA THR A 278 10.87 8.35 -35.66
C THR A 278 10.15 7.19 -35.01
N LYS A 279 9.75 7.32 -33.74
CA LYS A 279 9.17 6.24 -32.91
C LYS A 279 10.08 5.02 -32.74
N LYS A 280 11.37 5.15 -33.04
CA LYS A 280 12.35 4.07 -32.82
C LYS A 280 12.60 3.88 -31.34
N VAL A 281 12.43 2.64 -30.87
CA VAL A 281 12.65 2.22 -29.47
C VAL A 281 13.97 1.45 -29.36
N SER A 282 14.72 1.71 -28.26
CA SER A 282 15.92 0.95 -27.89
C SER A 282 15.80 0.50 -26.44
N TYR A 283 15.95 -0.80 -26.18
CA TYR A 283 15.88 -1.40 -24.84
C TYR A 283 17.28 -1.56 -24.24
N HIS A 284 17.47 -1.15 -22.97
CA HIS A 284 18.79 -1.06 -22.34
C HIS A 284 19.03 -2.12 -21.25
N THR A 285 17.96 -2.64 -20.60
CA THR A 285 18.07 -3.59 -19.48
C THR A 285 17.60 -5.00 -19.82
N SER A 286 17.69 -5.43 -21.10
CA SER A 286 17.23 -6.75 -21.55
C SER A 286 17.95 -7.94 -20.93
N LYS A 287 19.10 -7.73 -20.26
CA LYS A 287 19.85 -8.76 -19.53
C LYS A 287 19.32 -8.99 -18.11
N ILE A 288 18.46 -8.12 -17.61
CA ILE A 288 17.85 -8.26 -16.28
C ILE A 288 16.52 -8.99 -16.45
N PRO A 289 16.36 -10.23 -15.92
CA PRO A 289 15.13 -11.02 -16.07
C PRO A 289 14.09 -10.64 -14.98
N TRP A 290 13.91 -9.34 -14.72
CA TRP A 290 13.01 -8.78 -13.71
C TRP A 290 12.53 -7.39 -14.14
N ASN A 291 11.43 -6.95 -13.53
CA ASN A 291 10.88 -5.60 -13.78
C ASN A 291 11.83 -4.50 -13.31
N VAL A 292 12.04 -3.50 -14.16
CA VAL A 292 12.44 -2.16 -13.72
C VAL A 292 11.18 -1.45 -13.24
N GLU A 293 11.09 -1.17 -11.93
CA GLU A 293 9.87 -0.61 -11.31
C GLU A 293 9.91 0.90 -11.22
N ASN A 294 11.07 1.46 -10.86
CA ASN A 294 11.25 2.88 -10.66
C ASN A 294 12.58 3.34 -11.25
N GLY A 295 12.62 4.58 -11.71
CA GLY A 295 13.85 5.19 -12.17
C GLY A 295 13.73 6.70 -12.28
N ASN A 296 14.87 7.39 -12.08
CA ASN A 296 14.99 8.84 -12.19
C ASN A 296 16.25 9.24 -12.95
N LEU A 297 16.15 10.33 -13.68
CA LEU A 297 17.30 11.02 -14.29
C LEU A 297 17.92 12.00 -13.28
N SER A 298 19.24 12.16 -13.37
CA SER A 298 19.94 13.30 -12.75
C SER A 298 19.48 14.62 -13.39
N GLU A 299 19.63 15.75 -12.70
CA GLU A 299 19.22 17.07 -13.22
C GLU A 299 19.95 17.42 -14.53
N ASP A 300 21.23 17.05 -14.63
CA ASP A 300 22.04 17.20 -15.86
C ASP A 300 21.78 16.11 -16.91
N LYS A 301 20.86 15.17 -16.62
CA LYS A 301 20.43 14.05 -17.47
C LYS A 301 21.54 13.10 -17.93
N LYS A 302 22.73 13.14 -17.28
CA LYS A 302 23.87 12.27 -17.62
C LYS A 302 23.89 10.94 -16.89
N SER A 303 23.09 10.82 -15.84
CA SER A 303 22.95 9.58 -15.05
C SER A 303 21.50 9.19 -14.88
N PHE A 304 21.24 7.89 -14.87
CA PHE A 304 19.93 7.32 -14.59
C PHE A 304 20.07 6.33 -13.44
N VAL A 305 19.33 6.54 -12.34
CA VAL A 305 19.19 5.55 -11.27
C VAL A 305 17.92 4.74 -11.50
N PHE A 306 17.99 3.42 -11.38
CA PHE A 306 16.80 2.58 -11.46
C PHE A 306 16.83 1.44 -10.44
N ILE A 307 15.63 0.96 -10.09
CA ILE A 307 15.40 -0.11 -9.12
C ILE A 307 14.71 -1.26 -9.85
N THR A 308 15.20 -2.48 -9.59
CA THR A 308 14.55 -3.71 -10.06
C THR A 308 13.90 -4.44 -8.89
N ASN A 309 12.85 -5.20 -9.20
CA ASN A 309 12.22 -6.13 -8.26
C ASN A 309 12.62 -7.56 -8.64
N GLU A 310 13.48 -8.15 -7.84
CA GLU A 310 14.03 -9.48 -8.07
C GLU A 310 13.40 -10.48 -7.09
N ALA A 311 12.26 -11.05 -7.46
CA ALA A 311 11.47 -11.99 -6.64
C ALA A 311 11.10 -11.45 -5.24
N GLY A 312 10.72 -10.17 -5.14
CA GLY A 312 10.31 -9.55 -3.87
C GLY A 312 11.47 -8.95 -3.05
N LEU A 313 12.63 -8.77 -3.66
CA LEU A 313 13.78 -8.01 -3.17
C LEU A 313 14.16 -6.94 -4.20
N ASN A 314 14.65 -5.80 -3.74
CA ASN A 314 15.05 -4.73 -4.65
C ASN A 314 16.56 -4.66 -4.84
N LYS A 315 16.97 -4.29 -6.06
CA LYS A 315 18.34 -3.87 -6.37
C LYS A 315 18.35 -2.52 -7.04
N MET A 316 19.31 -1.69 -6.67
CA MET A 316 19.53 -0.38 -7.29
C MET A 316 20.69 -0.44 -8.27
N TYR A 317 20.51 0.20 -9.41
CA TYR A 317 21.50 0.33 -10.46
C TYR A 317 21.72 1.79 -10.82
N LEU A 318 22.95 2.13 -11.19
CA LEU A 318 23.32 3.43 -11.74
C LEU A 318 23.79 3.24 -13.18
N MET A 319 23.19 3.99 -14.11
CA MET A 319 23.45 3.96 -15.54
C MET A 319 24.05 5.28 -16.02
N ASN A 320 25.04 5.21 -16.90
CA ASN A 320 25.49 6.35 -17.69
C ASN A 320 24.55 6.49 -18.90
N THR A 321 23.95 7.69 -19.09
CA THR A 321 22.95 7.89 -20.15
C THR A 321 23.55 8.00 -21.54
N SER A 322 24.86 8.28 -21.68
CA SER A 322 25.49 8.42 -23.00
C SER A 322 25.77 7.08 -23.67
N ASP A 323 26.36 6.12 -22.93
CA ASP A 323 26.72 4.79 -23.45
C ASP A 323 25.78 3.68 -23.00
N LYS A 324 24.79 4.00 -22.13
CA LYS A 324 23.77 3.09 -21.56
C LYS A 324 24.37 1.96 -20.70
N SER A 325 25.66 2.06 -20.33
CA SER A 325 26.28 1.14 -19.38
C SER A 325 25.72 1.33 -17.98
N TYR A 326 25.50 0.23 -17.24
CA TYR A 326 24.99 0.28 -15.88
C TYR A 326 25.67 -0.71 -14.96
N THR A 327 25.69 -0.38 -13.68
CA THR A 327 26.24 -1.25 -12.63
C THR A 327 25.33 -1.24 -11.41
N ALA A 328 25.26 -2.38 -10.73
CA ALA A 328 24.55 -2.48 -9.45
C ALA A 328 25.29 -1.65 -8.38
N VAL A 329 24.55 -0.89 -7.61
CA VAL A 329 25.07 -0.17 -6.45
C VAL A 329 25.42 -1.20 -5.37
N LYS A 330 26.68 -1.16 -4.90
CA LYS A 330 27.19 -2.08 -3.89
C LYS A 330 26.86 -1.64 -2.48
N ASN A 331 26.95 -2.55 -1.52
CA ASN A 331 26.83 -2.29 -0.07
C ASN A 331 25.46 -1.78 0.40
N ILE A 332 24.41 -1.90 -0.42
CA ILE A 332 23.04 -1.73 0.06
C ILE A 332 22.63 -3.03 0.77
N PRO A 333 22.11 -2.98 2.02
CA PRO A 333 21.59 -4.15 2.70
C PRO A 333 20.47 -4.84 1.88
N ILE A 334 20.39 -6.16 1.96
CA ILE A 334 19.32 -6.92 1.31
C ILE A 334 17.98 -6.51 1.90
N GLY A 335 17.06 -6.09 1.04
CA GLY A 335 15.73 -5.61 1.50
C GLY A 335 14.99 -4.87 0.41
N LEU A 336 14.19 -3.90 0.82
CA LEU A 336 13.31 -3.12 -0.04
C LEU A 336 13.80 -1.69 -0.16
N ILE A 337 13.85 -1.17 -1.38
CA ILE A 337 14.28 0.19 -1.69
C ILE A 337 13.05 0.97 -2.16
N GLY A 338 12.66 1.98 -1.37
CA GLY A 338 11.55 2.87 -1.70
C GLY A 338 12.08 4.19 -2.24
N GLY A 339 11.92 4.42 -3.55
CA GLY A 339 12.35 5.62 -4.22
C GLY A 339 13.87 5.84 -4.20
N ALA A 340 14.40 6.44 -5.23
CA ALA A 340 15.78 6.91 -5.30
C ALA A 340 15.80 8.21 -6.11
N SER A 341 16.29 9.30 -5.53
CA SER A 341 16.27 10.62 -6.15
C SER A 341 17.63 11.28 -6.06
N PHE A 342 18.06 11.88 -7.17
CA PHE A 342 19.29 12.65 -7.20
C PHE A 342 19.17 13.97 -6.43
N THR A 343 20.25 14.40 -5.80
CA THR A 343 20.40 15.79 -5.38
C THR A 343 20.55 16.69 -6.61
N LYS A 344 20.12 17.94 -6.52
CA LYS A 344 20.11 18.87 -7.66
C LYS A 344 21.51 19.17 -8.21
N ASP A 345 22.54 19.00 -7.39
CA ASP A 345 23.95 19.10 -7.81
C ASP A 345 24.49 17.83 -8.49
N ASN A 346 23.69 16.81 -8.66
CA ASN A 346 24.02 15.51 -9.25
C ASN A 346 25.13 14.71 -8.52
N GLN A 347 25.50 15.12 -7.28
CA GLN A 347 26.61 14.49 -6.54
C GLN A 347 26.17 13.26 -5.73
N SER A 348 24.88 13.18 -5.39
CA SER A 348 24.37 12.15 -4.48
C SER A 348 22.98 11.68 -4.87
N ILE A 349 22.60 10.51 -4.32
CA ILE A 349 21.26 9.94 -4.42
C ILE A 349 20.77 9.67 -3.00
N PHE A 350 19.58 10.20 -2.67
CA PHE A 350 18.85 9.80 -1.47
C PHE A 350 17.87 8.69 -1.80
N PHE A 351 17.74 7.71 -0.90
CA PHE A 351 16.79 6.62 -1.04
C PHE A 351 16.29 6.13 0.32
N THR A 352 15.11 5.54 0.33
CA THR A 352 14.55 4.83 1.50
C THR A 352 14.96 3.37 1.44
N GLN A 353 15.41 2.80 2.55
CA GLN A 353 15.80 1.39 2.67
C GLN A 353 15.13 0.76 3.89
N SER A 354 14.56 -0.44 3.72
CA SER A 354 14.12 -1.30 4.82
C SER A 354 14.64 -2.72 4.62
N THR A 355 14.75 -3.48 5.71
CA THR A 355 15.10 -4.91 5.68
C THR A 355 14.07 -5.69 6.50
N ALA A 356 14.13 -7.01 6.49
CA ALA A 356 13.27 -7.81 7.36
C ALA A 356 13.49 -7.54 8.87
N GLN A 357 14.65 -6.97 9.24
CA GLN A 357 15.07 -6.72 10.62
C GLN A 357 15.17 -5.22 10.97
N SER A 358 14.78 -4.33 10.09
CA SER A 358 14.77 -2.89 10.37
C SER A 358 13.59 -2.20 9.69
N ALA A 359 12.98 -1.27 10.41
CA ALA A 359 12.06 -0.32 9.80
C ALA A 359 12.77 0.51 8.71
N SER A 360 12.00 1.16 7.85
CA SER A 360 12.60 1.99 6.80
C SER A 360 13.33 3.21 7.36
N ASP A 361 14.45 3.51 6.72
CA ASP A 361 15.31 4.66 6.98
C ASP A 361 15.81 5.28 5.68
N ILE A 362 16.30 6.51 5.77
CA ILE A 362 16.84 7.24 4.65
C ILE A 362 18.36 7.07 4.61
N TYR A 363 18.87 6.85 3.41
CA TYR A 363 20.29 6.75 3.10
C TYR A 363 20.68 7.71 1.98
N LYS A 364 21.93 8.16 2.00
CA LYS A 364 22.54 9.00 0.96
C LYS A 364 23.73 8.27 0.35
N LEU A 365 23.68 8.01 -0.95
CA LEU A 365 24.78 7.50 -1.75
C LEU A 365 25.55 8.69 -2.34
N THR A 366 26.85 8.81 -2.07
CA THR A 366 27.74 9.73 -2.79
C THR A 366 28.25 9.05 -4.05
N ILE A 367 27.87 9.52 -5.23
CA ILE A 367 28.07 8.82 -6.50
C ILE A 367 29.54 8.58 -6.80
N LYS A 368 30.38 9.61 -6.65
CA LYS A 368 31.82 9.54 -6.97
C LYS A 368 32.59 8.50 -6.15
N THR A 369 32.23 8.31 -4.88
CA THR A 369 32.97 7.44 -3.94
C THR A 369 32.27 6.10 -3.70
N GLY A 370 30.99 5.99 -4.02
CA GLY A 370 30.14 4.84 -3.68
C GLY A 370 29.84 4.71 -2.18
N VAL A 371 30.15 5.73 -1.38
CA VAL A 371 29.90 5.73 0.07
C VAL A 371 28.41 5.92 0.33
N ILE A 372 27.83 5.03 1.13
CA ILE A 372 26.45 5.07 1.59
C ILE A 372 26.46 5.55 3.05
N GLN A 373 25.77 6.65 3.32
CA GLN A 373 25.63 7.25 4.65
C GLN A 373 24.18 7.17 5.12
N ARG A 374 23.96 6.65 6.33
CA ARG A 374 22.64 6.64 6.97
C ARG A 374 22.26 8.05 7.41
N TRP A 375 21.05 8.50 7.08
CA TRP A 375 20.51 9.82 7.41
C TRP A 375 19.47 9.80 8.52
N THR A 376 18.75 8.70 8.66
CA THR A 376 17.83 8.52 9.78
C THR A 376 18.11 7.19 10.46
N GLU A 377 17.81 7.13 11.75
CA GLU A 377 17.80 5.89 12.52
C GLU A 377 16.43 5.73 13.15
N SER A 378 15.64 4.82 12.59
CA SER A 378 14.28 4.57 13.02
C SER A 378 14.29 3.68 14.25
N GLU A 379 13.54 4.11 15.27
CA GLU A 379 13.38 3.37 16.51
C GLU A 379 12.58 2.09 16.27
N LEU A 380 13.00 1.01 16.92
CA LEU A 380 12.31 -0.28 16.89
C LEU A 380 11.44 -0.51 18.14
N GLY A 381 11.24 0.53 18.96
CA GLY A 381 10.67 0.39 20.30
C GLY A 381 11.60 -0.40 21.21
N GLU A 382 11.07 -1.38 21.93
CA GLU A 382 11.86 -2.29 22.78
C GLU A 382 12.30 -3.56 22.03
N MET A 383 11.99 -3.69 20.72
CA MET A 383 12.41 -4.85 19.94
C MET A 383 13.90 -4.82 19.65
N GLN A 384 14.53 -5.98 19.76
CA GLN A 384 15.92 -6.14 19.34
C GLN A 384 15.98 -6.73 17.93
N GLN A 385 16.92 -6.27 17.13
CA GLN A 385 17.09 -6.74 15.75
C GLN A 385 17.32 -8.25 15.67
N SER A 386 18.03 -8.82 16.64
CA SER A 386 18.30 -10.27 16.77
C SER A 386 17.04 -11.11 16.98
N ASP A 387 15.96 -10.50 17.51
CA ASP A 387 14.72 -11.22 17.82
C ASP A 387 13.77 -11.33 16.62
N MET A 388 14.12 -10.67 15.52
CA MET A 388 13.26 -10.60 14.35
C MET A 388 13.50 -11.76 13.40
N ALA A 389 12.41 -12.44 13.00
CA ALA A 389 12.47 -13.54 12.07
C ALA A 389 12.94 -13.07 10.68
N LEU A 390 13.89 -13.79 10.10
CA LEU A 390 14.28 -13.61 8.70
C LEU A 390 13.33 -14.43 7.81
N PRO A 391 12.79 -13.85 6.73
CA PRO A 391 11.94 -14.56 5.80
C PRO A 391 12.73 -15.60 5.01
N LYS A 392 12.09 -16.74 4.77
CA LYS A 392 12.55 -17.76 3.83
C LYS A 392 11.68 -17.65 2.58
N PHE A 393 12.30 -17.55 1.41
CA PHE A 393 11.59 -17.69 0.15
C PHE A 393 11.17 -19.16 -0.01
N ILE A 394 9.88 -19.40 -0.23
CA ILE A 394 9.32 -20.75 -0.41
C ILE A 394 8.60 -20.84 -1.75
N GLU A 395 8.52 -22.05 -2.28
CA GLU A 395 7.81 -22.35 -3.52
C GLU A 395 7.00 -23.64 -3.36
N TRP A 396 5.85 -23.69 -4.03
CA TRP A 396 5.03 -24.90 -4.14
C TRP A 396 4.38 -24.99 -5.52
N LYS A 397 3.92 -26.19 -5.89
CA LYS A 397 3.15 -26.41 -7.12
C LYS A 397 1.66 -26.26 -6.83
N SER A 398 0.96 -25.48 -7.65
CA SER A 398 -0.48 -25.37 -7.60
C SER A 398 -1.17 -26.56 -8.29
N PHE A 399 -2.51 -26.54 -8.33
CA PHE A 399 -3.37 -27.58 -8.88
C PHE A 399 -3.08 -27.93 -10.36
N ASP A 400 -2.52 -26.99 -11.11
CA ASP A 400 -2.17 -27.09 -12.53
C ASP A 400 -0.64 -27.17 -12.77
N ASN A 401 0.12 -27.48 -11.72
CA ASN A 401 1.60 -27.47 -11.68
C ASN A 401 2.25 -26.09 -11.87
N LEU A 402 1.48 -24.99 -11.87
CA LEU A 402 2.08 -23.66 -11.83
C LEU A 402 2.90 -23.50 -10.55
N LYS A 403 4.11 -22.97 -10.69
CA LYS A 403 4.96 -22.65 -9.56
C LYS A 403 4.44 -21.36 -8.91
N ILE A 404 4.07 -21.47 -7.63
CA ILE A 404 3.65 -20.36 -6.78
C ILE A 404 4.73 -20.15 -5.73
N SER A 405 4.94 -18.91 -5.30
CA SER A 405 5.97 -18.56 -4.31
C SER A 405 5.40 -17.76 -3.16
N GLY A 406 6.21 -17.56 -2.14
CA GLY A 406 5.87 -16.72 -0.99
C GLY A 406 7.03 -16.57 -0.02
N PHE A 407 6.79 -15.80 1.04
CA PHE A 407 7.73 -15.62 2.12
C PHE A 407 7.21 -16.27 3.41
N TYR A 408 8.03 -17.12 4.00
CA TYR A 408 7.76 -17.80 5.25
C TYR A 408 8.62 -17.21 6.37
N TYR A 409 7.96 -16.69 7.40
CA TYR A 409 8.59 -16.21 8.64
C TYR A 409 8.35 -17.25 9.74
N PRO A 410 9.42 -17.94 10.22
CA PRO A 410 9.28 -18.96 11.25
C PRO A 410 8.91 -18.34 12.59
N ALA A 411 8.26 -19.11 13.45
CA ALA A 411 8.11 -18.78 14.87
C ALA A 411 9.49 -18.73 15.54
N ALA A 412 9.63 -17.94 16.60
CA ALA A 412 10.88 -17.83 17.36
C ALA A 412 11.36 -19.18 17.86
N ALA A 413 12.68 -19.39 17.90
CA ALA A 413 13.31 -20.67 18.24
C ALA A 413 13.00 -21.21 19.65
N LYS A 414 12.50 -20.34 20.55
CA LYS A 414 12.02 -20.76 21.89
C LYS A 414 10.79 -21.66 21.84
N PHE A 415 10.06 -21.69 20.73
CA PHE A 415 8.89 -22.55 20.56
C PHE A 415 9.25 -23.84 19.88
N THR A 416 8.88 -24.96 20.47
CA THR A 416 9.12 -26.31 19.96
C THR A 416 7.84 -26.97 19.46
N GLY A 417 7.97 -28.03 18.66
CA GLY A 417 6.86 -28.79 18.08
C GLY A 417 6.20 -28.03 16.91
N LYS A 418 5.09 -28.58 16.39
CA LYS A 418 4.36 -28.01 15.27
C LYS A 418 3.72 -26.66 15.62
N ARG A 419 3.96 -25.67 14.77
CA ARG A 419 3.53 -24.29 15.00
C ARG A 419 2.24 -23.95 14.26
N PRO A 420 1.31 -23.20 14.90
CA PRO A 420 0.17 -22.62 14.21
C PRO A 420 0.64 -21.73 13.07
N VAL A 421 -0.18 -21.61 12.02
CA VAL A 421 0.16 -20.84 10.82
C VAL A 421 -0.84 -19.73 10.58
N LEU A 422 -0.33 -18.53 10.34
CA LEU A 422 -1.06 -17.42 9.75
C LEU A 422 -0.69 -17.33 8.26
N ILE A 423 -1.66 -17.49 7.36
CA ILE A 423 -1.51 -17.14 5.95
C ILE A 423 -2.06 -15.73 5.78
N ASN A 424 -1.20 -14.77 5.40
CA ASN A 424 -1.58 -13.38 5.18
C ASN A 424 -1.50 -13.02 3.70
N ILE A 425 -2.67 -12.83 3.06
CA ILE A 425 -2.81 -12.65 1.62
C ILE A 425 -2.86 -11.16 1.29
N HIS A 426 -1.99 -10.71 0.38
CA HIS A 426 -1.97 -9.32 -0.07
C HIS A 426 -3.20 -8.93 -0.90
N GLY A 427 -3.46 -7.63 -0.99
CA GLY A 427 -4.49 -7.06 -1.85
C GLY A 427 -4.03 -6.83 -3.29
N GLY A 428 -4.90 -6.25 -4.07
CA GLY A 428 -4.66 -5.93 -5.47
C GLY A 428 -5.77 -6.46 -6.38
N PRO A 429 -5.64 -7.64 -7.06
CA PRO A 429 -4.68 -8.75 -6.90
C PRO A 429 -3.24 -8.45 -7.32
N GLU A 430 -3.04 -7.39 -8.06
CA GLU A 430 -1.74 -7.00 -8.65
C GLU A 430 -0.71 -6.51 -7.62
N GLY A 431 -0.94 -6.78 -6.33
CA GLY A 431 0.06 -6.59 -5.27
C GLY A 431 1.14 -7.67 -5.29
N GLN A 432 2.05 -7.58 -4.35
CA GLN A 432 3.10 -8.58 -4.13
C GLN A 432 3.46 -8.65 -2.65
N SER A 433 3.62 -9.87 -2.15
CA SER A 433 4.28 -10.11 -0.88
C SER A 433 5.79 -10.04 -1.08
N MET A 434 6.46 -9.22 -0.28
CA MET A 434 7.90 -8.96 -0.34
C MET A 434 8.57 -9.29 1.00
N ALA A 435 9.90 -9.43 1.01
CA ALA A 435 10.69 -9.70 2.21
C ALA A 435 10.77 -8.46 3.12
N SER A 436 9.66 -8.10 3.74
CA SER A 436 9.49 -6.85 4.48
C SER A 436 9.71 -7.00 5.99
N PHE A 437 9.89 -5.87 6.67
CA PHE A 437 9.86 -5.77 8.12
C PHE A 437 8.47 -6.10 8.66
N LEU A 438 8.38 -7.09 9.56
CA LEU A 438 7.09 -7.50 10.14
C LEU A 438 6.48 -6.47 11.09
N GLY A 439 7.28 -5.51 11.60
CA GLY A 439 6.80 -4.52 12.56
C GLY A 439 6.15 -5.19 13.78
N SER A 440 4.94 -4.78 14.08
CA SER A 440 4.18 -5.34 15.21
C SER A 440 3.79 -6.82 15.05
N SER A 441 3.78 -7.36 13.83
CA SER A 441 3.52 -8.78 13.60
C SER A 441 4.63 -9.70 14.12
N ASN A 442 5.80 -9.14 14.50
CA ASN A 442 6.80 -9.88 15.28
C ASN A 442 6.24 -10.40 16.62
N TYR A 443 5.17 -9.81 17.16
CA TYR A 443 4.47 -10.36 18.32
C TYR A 443 3.93 -11.77 18.06
N TYR A 444 3.41 -12.03 16.86
CA TYR A 444 2.89 -13.35 16.51
C TYR A 444 3.97 -14.41 16.49
N THR A 445 5.14 -14.08 15.91
CA THR A 445 6.26 -15.02 15.82
C THR A 445 6.97 -15.19 17.19
N ASN A 446 7.14 -14.10 17.93
CA ASN A 446 7.99 -14.07 19.11
C ASN A 446 7.25 -14.41 20.42
N GLU A 447 5.97 -14.06 20.53
CA GLU A 447 5.23 -14.26 21.80
C GLU A 447 4.12 -15.30 21.66
N MET A 448 3.55 -15.47 20.47
CA MET A 448 2.50 -16.47 20.25
C MET A 448 3.01 -17.76 19.61
N GLY A 449 4.24 -17.76 19.07
CA GLY A 449 4.81 -18.88 18.37
C GLY A 449 4.05 -19.25 17.10
N VAL A 450 3.48 -18.27 16.42
CA VAL A 450 2.77 -18.43 15.15
C VAL A 450 3.74 -18.20 13.99
N ALA A 451 3.80 -19.14 13.08
CA ALA A 451 4.51 -18.98 11.82
C ALA A 451 3.64 -18.16 10.85
N ILE A 452 4.27 -17.29 10.03
CA ILE A 452 3.53 -16.45 9.08
C ILE A 452 3.97 -16.79 7.66
N ILE A 453 3.01 -16.97 6.75
CA ILE A 453 3.26 -17.16 5.32
C ILE A 453 2.56 -16.05 4.55
N TYR A 454 3.32 -15.35 3.71
CA TYR A 454 2.86 -14.34 2.77
C TYR A 454 2.95 -14.90 1.35
N PRO A 455 1.86 -15.45 0.78
CA PRO A 455 1.87 -16.03 -0.56
C PRO A 455 1.88 -14.96 -1.66
N ASN A 456 2.45 -15.30 -2.81
CA ASN A 456 2.30 -14.60 -4.08
C ASN A 456 1.50 -15.52 -5.02
N VAL A 457 0.19 -15.52 -4.87
CA VAL A 457 -0.73 -16.29 -5.73
C VAL A 457 -0.68 -15.77 -7.17
N ARG A 458 -1.15 -16.55 -8.15
CA ARG A 458 -1.32 -16.04 -9.53
C ARG A 458 -2.09 -14.72 -9.51
N GLY A 459 -1.76 -13.79 -10.41
CA GLY A 459 -2.24 -12.41 -10.37
C GLY A 459 -1.29 -11.45 -9.64
N SER A 460 -0.36 -11.94 -8.81
CA SER A 460 0.64 -11.09 -8.14
C SER A 460 1.61 -10.46 -9.13
N SER A 461 2.02 -9.21 -8.86
CA SER A 461 3.05 -8.50 -9.62
C SER A 461 4.46 -9.05 -9.33
N GLY A 462 5.46 -8.64 -10.14
CA GLY A 462 6.87 -9.01 -9.95
C GLY A 462 7.30 -10.32 -10.60
N PHE A 463 6.38 -11.12 -11.15
CA PHE A 463 6.65 -12.44 -11.75
C PHE A 463 6.36 -12.49 -13.26
N GLY A 464 6.31 -11.34 -13.92
CA GLY A 464 6.05 -11.20 -15.35
C GLY A 464 4.57 -10.96 -15.70
N LYS A 465 4.33 -10.38 -16.89
CA LYS A 465 2.98 -9.99 -17.32
C LYS A 465 2.02 -11.16 -17.51
N THR A 466 2.54 -12.32 -17.93
CA THR A 466 1.72 -13.53 -18.07
C THR A 466 1.22 -14.02 -16.70
N PHE A 467 2.05 -13.91 -15.65
CA PHE A 467 1.65 -14.31 -14.30
C PHE A 467 0.56 -13.40 -13.72
N ILE A 468 0.65 -12.09 -13.95
CA ILE A 468 -0.38 -11.12 -13.53
C ILE A 468 -1.74 -11.44 -14.18
N ALA A 469 -1.77 -11.85 -15.45
CA ALA A 469 -3.02 -12.11 -16.17
C ALA A 469 -3.70 -13.44 -15.79
N LYS A 470 -3.06 -14.29 -14.98
CA LYS A 470 -3.54 -15.67 -14.72
C LYS A 470 -4.76 -15.78 -13.78
N ASP A 471 -5.22 -14.69 -13.21
CA ASP A 471 -6.42 -14.67 -12.37
C ASP A 471 -7.48 -13.67 -12.86
N ASN A 472 -7.33 -13.09 -14.07
CA ASN A 472 -8.25 -12.08 -14.58
C ASN A 472 -9.61 -12.67 -14.99
N GLY A 473 -10.69 -11.93 -14.70
CA GLY A 473 -12.05 -12.25 -15.10
C GLY A 473 -12.49 -13.64 -14.62
N PHE A 474 -12.84 -14.53 -15.54
CA PHE A 474 -13.31 -15.90 -15.25
C PHE A 474 -12.26 -16.81 -14.60
N LEU A 475 -10.98 -16.42 -14.58
CA LEU A 475 -9.91 -17.16 -13.92
C LEU A 475 -9.77 -16.81 -12.42
N ARG A 476 -10.61 -15.91 -11.90
CA ARG A 476 -10.49 -15.34 -10.54
C ARG A 476 -10.37 -16.38 -9.42
N GLU A 477 -11.10 -17.48 -9.51
CA GLU A 477 -11.04 -18.53 -8.48
C GLU A 477 -9.79 -19.41 -8.55
N ASP A 478 -8.97 -19.30 -9.60
CA ASP A 478 -7.73 -20.08 -9.69
C ASP A 478 -6.69 -19.59 -8.68
N SER A 479 -6.70 -18.31 -8.30
CA SER A 479 -5.88 -17.78 -7.20
C SER A 479 -6.28 -18.36 -5.84
N VAL A 480 -7.57 -18.66 -5.63
CA VAL A 480 -8.07 -19.33 -4.41
C VAL A 480 -7.58 -20.78 -4.34
N LYS A 481 -7.49 -21.46 -5.49
CA LYS A 481 -6.93 -22.82 -5.59
C LYS A 481 -5.43 -22.85 -5.27
N ASP A 482 -4.69 -21.75 -5.53
CA ASP A 482 -3.29 -21.64 -5.11
C ASP A 482 -3.14 -21.68 -3.59
N ILE A 483 -4.12 -21.11 -2.84
CA ILE A 483 -4.17 -21.24 -1.38
C ILE A 483 -4.48 -22.68 -0.97
N GLY A 484 -5.39 -23.36 -1.68
CA GLY A 484 -5.64 -24.79 -1.45
C GLY A 484 -4.36 -25.63 -1.55
N ALA A 485 -3.56 -25.38 -2.60
CA ALA A 485 -2.25 -26.03 -2.78
C ALA A 485 -1.24 -25.62 -1.69
N LEU A 486 -1.28 -24.37 -1.18
CA LEU A 486 -0.46 -23.96 -0.04
C LEU A 486 -0.84 -24.72 1.23
N LEU A 487 -2.14 -24.98 1.47
CA LEU A 487 -2.57 -25.80 2.59
C LEU A 487 -2.01 -27.24 2.48
N ASP A 488 -1.93 -27.82 1.27
CA ASP A 488 -1.30 -29.11 1.04
C ASP A 488 0.21 -29.08 1.31
N TRP A 489 0.88 -28.02 0.89
CA TRP A 489 2.31 -27.79 1.20
C TRP A 489 2.54 -27.68 2.71
N ILE A 490 1.74 -26.90 3.44
CA ILE A 490 1.82 -26.78 4.92
C ILE A 490 1.70 -28.14 5.60
N ALA A 491 0.77 -28.98 5.13
CA ALA A 491 0.57 -30.32 5.71
C ALA A 491 1.79 -31.25 5.61
N GLN A 492 2.70 -30.97 4.67
CA GLN A 492 3.94 -31.71 4.45
C GLN A 492 5.12 -31.17 5.28
N GLN A 493 4.99 -29.98 5.91
CA GLN A 493 6.07 -29.40 6.70
C GLN A 493 6.06 -29.94 8.12
N PRO A 494 7.16 -30.55 8.61
CA PRO A 494 7.20 -31.17 9.93
C PRO A 494 7.05 -30.16 11.07
N GLU A 495 7.45 -28.90 10.86
CA GLU A 495 7.38 -27.82 11.86
C GLU A 495 6.05 -27.05 11.88
N LEU A 496 5.15 -27.27 10.90
CA LEU A 496 3.89 -26.56 10.78
C LEU A 496 2.70 -27.43 11.20
N ASP A 497 1.71 -26.81 11.81
CA ASP A 497 0.48 -27.48 12.26
C ASP A 497 -0.65 -27.25 11.26
N LYS A 498 -0.92 -28.25 10.44
CA LYS A 498 -1.99 -28.23 9.43
C LYS A 498 -3.41 -28.07 10.00
N ASP A 499 -3.59 -28.37 11.29
CA ASP A 499 -4.89 -28.31 11.97
C ASP A 499 -5.11 -26.98 12.70
N ARG A 500 -4.09 -26.09 12.73
CA ARG A 500 -4.15 -24.75 13.32
C ARG A 500 -3.70 -23.67 12.31
N ILE A 501 -4.56 -23.40 11.32
CA ILE A 501 -4.32 -22.42 10.27
C ILE A 501 -5.36 -21.31 10.36
N MET A 502 -4.91 -20.06 10.33
CA MET A 502 -5.72 -18.86 10.17
C MET A 502 -5.43 -18.19 8.83
N ILE A 503 -6.48 -17.72 8.17
CA ILE A 503 -6.36 -16.91 6.96
C ILE A 503 -6.64 -15.46 7.32
N MET A 504 -5.81 -14.54 6.83
CA MET A 504 -6.02 -13.10 6.95
C MET A 504 -5.64 -12.42 5.64
N GLY A 505 -6.33 -11.34 5.30
CA GLY A 505 -5.97 -10.54 4.15
C GLY A 505 -6.75 -9.24 4.08
N GLY A 506 -6.22 -8.28 3.29
CA GLY A 506 -6.84 -6.98 3.11
C GLY A 506 -7.27 -6.73 1.66
N SER A 507 -8.41 -6.02 1.47
CA SER A 507 -8.89 -5.66 0.14
C SER A 507 -9.21 -6.91 -0.71
N TYR A 508 -8.55 -7.09 -1.85
CA TYR A 508 -8.61 -8.36 -2.60
C TYR A 508 -8.16 -9.55 -1.74
N GLY A 509 -7.14 -9.39 -0.89
CA GLY A 509 -6.75 -10.41 0.10
C GLY A 509 -7.87 -10.73 1.10
N GLY A 510 -8.76 -9.76 1.39
CA GLY A 510 -9.98 -9.97 2.16
C GLY A 510 -10.98 -10.84 1.40
N TYR A 511 -11.23 -10.59 0.10
CA TYR A 511 -11.97 -11.52 -0.76
C TYR A 511 -11.38 -12.93 -0.72
N MET A 512 -10.06 -13.05 -0.91
CA MET A 512 -9.36 -14.34 -0.85
C MET A 512 -9.52 -15.04 0.50
N THR A 513 -9.54 -14.26 1.59
CA THR A 513 -9.81 -14.76 2.95
C THR A 513 -11.22 -15.33 3.06
N LEU A 514 -12.22 -14.58 2.61
CA LEU A 514 -13.62 -15.00 2.60
C LEU A 514 -13.84 -16.22 1.68
N ALA A 515 -13.23 -16.21 0.49
CA ALA A 515 -13.31 -17.33 -0.46
C ALA A 515 -12.66 -18.60 0.12
N THR A 516 -11.50 -18.48 0.77
CA THR A 516 -10.84 -19.59 1.46
C THR A 516 -11.71 -20.13 2.61
N ALA A 517 -12.42 -19.25 3.33
CA ALA A 517 -13.27 -19.62 4.47
C ALA A 517 -14.46 -20.50 4.06
N PHE A 518 -14.96 -20.40 2.82
CA PHE A 518 -16.02 -21.28 2.35
C PHE A 518 -15.54 -22.46 1.49
N HIS A 519 -14.46 -22.30 0.71
CA HIS A 519 -13.93 -23.40 -0.10
C HIS A 519 -13.15 -24.45 0.72
N TYR A 520 -12.48 -24.00 1.78
CA TYR A 520 -11.57 -24.81 2.60
C TYR A 520 -11.93 -24.77 4.10
N ALA A 521 -13.23 -24.63 4.43
CA ALA A 521 -13.75 -24.49 5.80
C ALA A 521 -13.22 -25.55 6.78
N ASP A 522 -13.04 -26.78 6.33
CA ASP A 522 -12.58 -27.89 7.18
C ASP A 522 -11.06 -27.89 7.42
N ARG A 523 -10.32 -27.08 6.68
CA ARG A 523 -8.85 -27.02 6.71
C ARG A 523 -8.30 -25.83 7.49
N ILE A 524 -9.17 -24.94 7.95
CA ILE A 524 -8.78 -23.72 8.68
C ILE A 524 -9.50 -23.65 10.03
N LYS A 525 -8.94 -22.90 10.96
CA LYS A 525 -9.53 -22.65 12.29
C LYS A 525 -10.37 -21.39 12.36
N CYS A 526 -9.94 -20.33 11.73
CA CYS A 526 -10.59 -19.01 11.75
C CYS A 526 -10.07 -18.12 10.64
N SER A 527 -10.72 -16.97 10.42
CA SER A 527 -10.35 -16.00 9.38
C SER A 527 -10.50 -14.56 9.86
N VAL A 528 -9.68 -13.67 9.33
CA VAL A 528 -9.76 -12.21 9.56
C VAL A 528 -9.82 -11.51 8.21
N ASP A 529 -10.97 -10.95 7.89
CA ASP A 529 -11.23 -10.16 6.70
C ASP A 529 -11.02 -8.67 7.01
N ILE A 530 -10.15 -8.01 6.27
CA ILE A 530 -9.87 -6.58 6.42
C ILE A 530 -10.26 -5.87 5.12
N VAL A 531 -11.29 -5.01 5.16
CA VAL A 531 -11.79 -4.22 4.02
C VAL A 531 -11.99 -5.06 2.75
N GLY A 532 -12.53 -6.29 2.91
CA GLY A 532 -12.64 -7.27 1.84
C GLY A 532 -13.90 -7.15 1.00
N ILE A 533 -13.85 -7.73 -0.21
CA ILE A 533 -14.95 -7.76 -1.16
C ILE A 533 -15.81 -9.00 -0.90
N SER A 534 -17.07 -8.82 -0.55
CA SER A 534 -18.00 -9.92 -0.29
C SER A 534 -18.81 -10.35 -1.53
N ASN A 535 -19.00 -9.44 -2.50
CA ASN A 535 -19.61 -9.70 -3.79
C ASN A 535 -19.11 -8.68 -4.84
N PHE A 536 -18.53 -9.17 -5.95
CA PHE A 536 -17.99 -8.28 -7.00
C PHE A 536 -19.06 -7.46 -7.71
N ASN A 537 -20.31 -7.93 -7.83
CA ASN A 537 -21.39 -7.15 -8.41
C ASN A 537 -21.75 -5.94 -7.56
N THR A 538 -21.88 -6.10 -6.23
CA THR A 538 -22.17 -4.98 -5.32
C THR A 538 -20.97 -4.05 -5.21
N PHE A 539 -19.77 -4.60 -5.13
CA PHE A 539 -18.53 -3.85 -5.10
C PHE A 539 -18.36 -2.93 -6.32
N LEU A 540 -18.44 -3.48 -7.56
CA LEU A 540 -18.25 -2.72 -8.79
C LEU A 540 -19.33 -1.66 -9.02
N LYS A 541 -20.55 -1.88 -8.50
CA LYS A 541 -21.62 -0.86 -8.54
C LYS A 541 -21.36 0.29 -7.57
N ASN A 542 -20.76 0.03 -6.42
CA ASN A 542 -20.68 0.97 -5.30
C ASN A 542 -19.29 1.59 -5.08
N THR A 543 -18.22 1.03 -5.64
CA THR A 543 -16.88 1.64 -5.59
C THR A 543 -16.86 2.99 -6.32
N GLU A 544 -15.96 3.88 -5.94
CA GLU A 544 -15.88 5.24 -6.51
C GLU A 544 -15.68 5.25 -8.03
N GLU A 545 -16.28 6.22 -8.71
CA GLU A 545 -16.39 6.26 -10.17
C GLU A 545 -15.02 6.34 -10.87
N TYR A 546 -14.09 7.14 -10.33
CA TYR A 546 -12.75 7.34 -10.90
C TYR A 546 -11.94 6.04 -11.03
N ARG A 547 -12.29 5.00 -10.29
CA ARG A 547 -11.57 3.72 -10.27
C ARG A 547 -12.35 2.55 -10.85
N ARG A 548 -13.68 2.69 -11.01
CA ARG A 548 -14.59 1.59 -11.35
C ARG A 548 -14.22 0.88 -12.66
N ASP A 549 -14.01 1.64 -13.74
CA ASP A 549 -13.64 1.05 -15.02
C ASP A 549 -12.25 0.42 -14.99
N LEU A 550 -11.31 0.97 -14.23
CA LEU A 550 -9.98 0.38 -14.03
C LEU A 550 -10.07 -0.99 -13.34
N ARG A 551 -11.03 -1.17 -12.42
CA ARG A 551 -11.26 -2.45 -11.75
C ARG A 551 -11.98 -3.46 -12.63
N ARG A 552 -12.87 -3.01 -13.52
CA ARG A 552 -13.56 -3.88 -14.49
C ARG A 552 -12.61 -4.60 -15.43
N VAL A 553 -11.56 -3.96 -15.86
CA VAL A 553 -10.53 -4.57 -16.73
C VAL A 553 -9.88 -5.77 -16.04
N GLU A 554 -9.64 -5.68 -14.75
CA GLU A 554 -8.96 -6.68 -13.94
C GLU A 554 -9.93 -7.78 -13.46
N TYR A 555 -11.00 -7.37 -12.76
CA TYR A 555 -11.91 -8.33 -12.14
C TYR A 555 -12.89 -8.97 -13.12
N GLY A 556 -13.24 -8.27 -14.18
CA GLY A 556 -14.34 -8.54 -15.09
C GLY A 556 -15.43 -7.47 -14.97
N ASP A 557 -16.32 -7.40 -15.98
CA ASP A 557 -17.34 -6.35 -16.09
C ASP A 557 -18.71 -6.90 -15.70
N GLU A 558 -19.27 -6.42 -14.59
CA GLU A 558 -20.57 -6.82 -14.05
C GLU A 558 -21.76 -6.43 -14.94
N ARG A 559 -21.52 -5.60 -15.98
CA ARG A 559 -22.54 -5.24 -16.97
C ARG A 559 -22.73 -6.32 -18.02
N ILE A 560 -21.81 -7.29 -18.09
CA ILE A 560 -21.89 -8.47 -18.95
C ILE A 560 -22.63 -9.57 -18.18
N PRO A 561 -23.80 -10.07 -18.66
CA PRO A 561 -24.63 -11.00 -17.92
C PRO A 561 -23.91 -12.26 -17.45
N GLU A 562 -23.06 -12.85 -18.29
CA GLU A 562 -22.28 -14.05 -17.96
C GLU A 562 -21.27 -13.80 -16.85
N MET A 563 -20.62 -12.62 -16.86
CA MET A 563 -19.69 -12.22 -15.80
C MET A 563 -20.43 -11.93 -14.50
N ALA A 564 -21.57 -11.24 -14.56
CA ALA A 564 -22.41 -10.99 -13.39
C ALA A 564 -22.89 -12.30 -12.74
N ALA A 565 -23.30 -13.27 -13.54
CA ALA A 565 -23.70 -14.60 -13.05
C ALA A 565 -22.50 -15.35 -12.42
N PHE A 566 -21.31 -15.24 -13.01
CA PHE A 566 -20.09 -15.81 -12.43
C PHE A 566 -19.77 -15.18 -11.07
N PHE A 567 -19.86 -13.85 -10.97
CA PHE A 567 -19.65 -13.13 -9.70
C PHE A 567 -20.64 -13.55 -8.61
N GLU A 568 -21.93 -13.74 -8.94
CA GLU A 568 -22.92 -14.24 -7.97
C GLU A 568 -22.57 -15.66 -7.48
N LYS A 569 -22.12 -16.53 -8.38
CA LYS A 569 -21.76 -17.91 -8.03
C LYS A 569 -20.57 -17.97 -7.08
N MET A 570 -19.52 -17.16 -7.33
CA MET A 570 -18.30 -17.18 -6.53
C MET A 570 -18.34 -16.26 -5.31
N ALA A 571 -19.37 -15.41 -5.18
CA ALA A 571 -19.45 -14.43 -4.09
C ALA A 571 -19.46 -15.12 -2.71
N PRO A 572 -18.54 -14.75 -1.79
CA PRO A 572 -18.58 -15.20 -0.40
C PRO A 572 -19.95 -14.94 0.25
N LEU A 573 -20.56 -13.78 -0.06
CA LEU A 573 -21.87 -13.39 0.42
C LEU A 573 -22.97 -14.41 0.09
N ASN A 574 -22.86 -15.13 -1.01
CA ASN A 574 -23.84 -16.13 -1.45
C ASN A 574 -23.47 -17.57 -1.04
N ASN A 575 -22.32 -17.76 -0.40
CA ASN A 575 -21.81 -19.04 0.07
C ASN A 575 -21.67 -19.09 1.61
N ILE A 576 -22.44 -18.27 2.33
CA ILE A 576 -22.43 -18.13 3.79
C ILE A 576 -22.63 -19.46 4.52
N ASP A 577 -23.53 -20.31 4.03
CA ASP A 577 -23.83 -21.62 4.60
C ASP A 577 -22.63 -22.57 4.63
N LYS A 578 -21.63 -22.32 3.80
CA LYS A 578 -20.37 -23.07 3.76
C LYS A 578 -19.31 -22.53 4.73
N ILE A 579 -19.44 -21.29 5.21
CA ILE A 579 -18.53 -20.72 6.21
C ILE A 579 -18.90 -21.32 7.58
N LYS A 580 -18.00 -22.11 8.17
CA LYS A 580 -18.26 -22.85 9.41
C LYS A 580 -17.41 -22.39 10.59
N LYS A 581 -16.39 -21.60 10.33
CA LYS A 581 -15.38 -21.20 11.33
C LYS A 581 -15.57 -19.74 11.74
N PRO A 582 -15.10 -19.34 12.94
CA PRO A 582 -15.14 -17.95 13.37
C PRO A 582 -14.53 -17.01 12.36
N LEU A 583 -15.20 -15.88 12.12
CA LEU A 583 -14.76 -14.83 11.22
C LEU A 583 -14.73 -13.48 11.92
N PHE A 584 -13.65 -12.72 11.73
CA PHE A 584 -13.51 -11.36 12.18
C PHE A 584 -13.46 -10.42 10.97
N ILE A 585 -14.38 -9.45 10.90
CA ILE A 585 -14.48 -8.46 9.81
C ILE A 585 -14.04 -7.09 10.35
N ILE A 586 -13.16 -6.42 9.62
CA ILE A 586 -12.59 -5.11 9.99
C ILE A 586 -12.78 -4.15 8.81
N GLN A 587 -13.34 -2.95 9.07
CA GLN A 587 -13.71 -2.01 8.01
C GLN A 587 -13.55 -0.55 8.44
N GLY A 588 -13.16 0.33 7.51
CA GLY A 588 -13.26 1.78 7.66
C GLY A 588 -14.55 2.30 7.01
N THR A 589 -15.28 3.17 7.71
CA THR A 589 -16.56 3.71 7.22
C THR A 589 -16.41 4.52 5.93
N ASN A 590 -15.27 5.25 5.80
CA ASN A 590 -15.02 6.17 4.69
C ASN A 590 -14.27 5.53 3.53
N ASP A 591 -14.23 4.21 3.44
CA ASP A 591 -13.48 3.48 2.42
C ASP A 591 -14.05 3.74 1.00
N PRO A 592 -13.32 4.45 0.11
CA PRO A 592 -13.79 4.74 -1.24
C PRO A 592 -13.48 3.58 -2.22
N ARG A 593 -12.65 2.63 -1.77
CA ARG A 593 -12.21 1.49 -2.60
C ARG A 593 -13.17 0.33 -2.47
N VAL A 594 -13.32 -0.17 -1.23
CA VAL A 594 -14.26 -1.23 -0.89
C VAL A 594 -15.27 -0.63 0.08
N PRO A 595 -16.46 -0.26 -0.41
CA PRO A 595 -17.47 0.41 0.40
C PRO A 595 -17.83 -0.39 1.65
N VAL A 596 -18.13 0.31 2.76
CA VAL A 596 -18.52 -0.29 4.05
C VAL A 596 -19.69 -1.27 3.91
N THR A 597 -20.50 -1.13 2.87
CA THR A 597 -21.62 -2.04 2.55
C THR A 597 -21.15 -3.47 2.29
N GLU A 598 -19.92 -3.69 1.78
CA GLU A 598 -19.38 -5.03 1.58
C GLU A 598 -19.17 -5.75 2.92
N ALA A 599 -18.66 -5.04 3.92
CA ALA A 599 -18.47 -5.58 5.28
C ALA A 599 -19.79 -5.76 6.02
N THR A 600 -20.71 -4.77 5.96
CA THR A 600 -21.99 -4.83 6.70
C THR A 600 -22.92 -5.91 6.16
N GLN A 601 -23.05 -6.07 4.83
CA GLN A 601 -23.87 -7.14 4.25
C GLN A 601 -23.33 -8.54 4.60
N MET A 602 -22.00 -8.70 4.66
CA MET A 602 -21.35 -9.97 5.04
C MET A 602 -21.58 -10.27 6.52
N ARG A 603 -21.34 -9.29 7.41
CA ARG A 603 -21.62 -9.38 8.85
C ARG A 603 -23.05 -9.81 9.13
N ASP A 604 -24.01 -9.13 8.52
CA ASP A 604 -25.44 -9.32 8.81
C ASP A 604 -25.92 -10.71 8.36
N LYS A 605 -25.52 -11.16 7.17
CA LYS A 605 -25.84 -12.51 6.70
C LYS A 605 -25.20 -13.60 7.56
N LEU A 606 -23.93 -13.46 7.94
CA LEU A 606 -23.26 -14.41 8.81
C LEU A 606 -23.94 -14.52 10.18
N LYS A 607 -24.32 -13.39 10.79
CA LYS A 607 -25.08 -13.38 12.04
C LYS A 607 -26.43 -14.07 11.91
N ALA A 608 -27.17 -13.78 10.82
CA ALA A 608 -28.45 -14.42 10.55
C ALA A 608 -28.32 -15.95 10.35
N ASN A 609 -27.19 -16.42 9.84
CA ASN A 609 -26.87 -17.84 9.68
C ASN A 609 -26.35 -18.51 10.98
N GLY A 610 -26.20 -17.75 12.08
CA GLY A 610 -25.71 -18.27 13.36
C GLY A 610 -24.19 -18.44 13.47
N ASN A 611 -23.41 -17.82 12.59
CA ASN A 611 -21.96 -17.89 12.63
C ASN A 611 -21.37 -17.06 13.78
N VAL A 612 -20.21 -17.47 14.28
CA VAL A 612 -19.42 -16.65 15.20
C VAL A 612 -18.74 -15.54 14.40
N VAL A 613 -19.20 -14.30 14.59
CA VAL A 613 -18.70 -13.11 13.88
C VAL A 613 -18.27 -12.04 14.86
N TRP A 614 -17.00 -11.61 14.75
CA TRP A 614 -16.51 -10.38 15.34
C TRP A 614 -16.54 -9.28 14.28
N TYR A 615 -16.85 -8.05 14.69
CA TYR A 615 -16.91 -6.89 13.80
C TYR A 615 -16.24 -5.68 14.43
N LEU A 616 -15.38 -5.02 13.67
CA LEU A 616 -14.73 -3.77 14.04
C LEU A 616 -14.84 -2.78 12.88
N GLU A 617 -15.49 -1.63 13.14
CA GLU A 617 -15.59 -0.55 12.17
C GLU A 617 -15.04 0.73 12.78
N ALA A 618 -14.25 1.51 12.00
CA ALA A 618 -13.76 2.82 12.41
C ALA A 618 -14.41 3.92 11.57
N LYS A 619 -15.15 4.84 12.23
CA LYS A 619 -15.91 5.91 11.59
C LYS A 619 -15.05 6.97 10.91
N ASP A 620 -13.81 7.11 11.35
CA ASP A 620 -12.84 8.12 10.91
C ASP A 620 -11.65 7.52 10.13
N GLU A 621 -11.85 6.35 9.54
CA GLU A 621 -10.87 5.61 8.73
C GLU A 621 -11.46 5.19 7.38
N GLY A 622 -10.57 4.95 6.42
CA GLY A 622 -10.90 4.49 5.07
C GLY A 622 -10.41 3.07 4.78
N HIS A 623 -9.64 2.91 3.68
CA HIS A 623 -9.13 1.62 3.23
C HIS A 623 -7.97 1.11 4.09
N GLY A 624 -8.29 0.75 5.33
CA GLY A 624 -7.36 0.39 6.39
C GLY A 624 -7.17 1.52 7.42
N PHE A 625 -6.85 1.12 8.65
CA PHE A 625 -6.68 2.07 9.76
C PHE A 625 -5.29 2.72 9.74
N ARG A 626 -5.22 4.02 9.99
CA ARG A 626 -4.00 4.83 9.98
C ARG A 626 -3.77 5.58 11.30
N LYS A 627 -4.84 5.92 12.03
CA LYS A 627 -4.74 6.59 13.33
C LYS A 627 -4.31 5.61 14.40
N LYS A 628 -3.25 5.94 15.15
CA LYS A 628 -2.60 5.02 16.09
C LYS A 628 -3.57 4.34 17.04
N ALA A 629 -4.52 5.09 17.61
CA ALA A 629 -5.48 4.53 18.57
C ALA A 629 -6.36 3.43 17.94
N ASN A 630 -6.80 3.63 16.69
CA ASN A 630 -7.59 2.65 15.95
C ASN A 630 -6.75 1.43 15.56
N VAL A 631 -5.52 1.67 15.07
CA VAL A 631 -4.56 0.60 14.70
C VAL A 631 -4.20 -0.25 15.92
N ASP A 632 -3.96 0.37 17.07
CA ASP A 632 -3.58 -0.36 18.29
C ASP A 632 -4.75 -1.22 18.78
N PHE A 633 -5.99 -0.70 18.78
CA PHE A 633 -7.17 -1.50 19.15
C PHE A 633 -7.41 -2.65 18.16
N GLN A 634 -7.34 -2.39 16.86
CA GLN A 634 -7.44 -3.43 15.82
C GLN A 634 -6.44 -4.57 16.07
N ARG A 635 -5.18 -4.22 16.31
CA ARG A 635 -4.10 -5.20 16.58
C ARG A 635 -4.41 -6.05 17.80
N LEU A 636 -4.80 -5.42 18.90
CA LEU A 636 -5.17 -6.12 20.12
C LEU A 636 -6.36 -7.05 19.93
N ALA A 637 -7.37 -6.60 19.18
CA ALA A 637 -8.54 -7.41 18.85
C ALA A 637 -8.17 -8.63 17.97
N VAL A 638 -7.27 -8.46 16.98
CA VAL A 638 -6.77 -9.58 16.15
C VAL A 638 -5.98 -10.58 17.03
N ILE A 639 -5.09 -10.10 17.90
CA ILE A 639 -4.34 -10.97 18.84
C ILE A 639 -5.31 -11.73 19.74
N ARG A 640 -6.32 -11.06 20.29
CA ARG A 640 -7.33 -11.68 21.14
C ARG A 640 -8.13 -12.74 20.37
N PHE A 641 -8.50 -12.47 19.12
CA PHE A 641 -9.16 -13.42 18.24
C PHE A 641 -8.28 -14.66 17.97
N MET A 642 -6.99 -14.45 17.71
CA MET A 642 -6.03 -15.55 17.54
C MET A 642 -5.89 -16.39 18.80
N GLN A 643 -5.85 -15.79 19.98
CA GLN A 643 -5.80 -16.52 21.26
C GLN A 643 -7.03 -17.41 21.46
N ASP A 644 -8.21 -16.93 21.08
CA ASP A 644 -9.45 -17.66 21.27
C ASP A 644 -9.69 -18.77 20.25
N TYR A 645 -9.26 -18.57 18.97
CA TYR A 645 -9.68 -19.46 17.89
C TYR A 645 -8.53 -20.15 17.14
N LEU A 646 -7.29 -19.65 17.19
CA LEU A 646 -6.15 -20.26 16.53
C LEU A 646 -5.27 -21.04 17.50
N ILE A 647 -5.00 -20.47 18.70
CA ILE A 647 -4.03 -21.04 19.65
C ILE A 647 -4.68 -22.11 20.52
N LYS A 648 -5.90 -21.89 21.01
CA LYS A 648 -6.68 -22.89 21.73
C LYS A 648 -7.14 -23.97 20.74
#